data_65ab49874dad7b720409bb7ffcdf6cb3
#
_entry.id   65ab49874dad7b720409bb7ffcdf6cb3
#
_cell.length_a   1.000
_cell.length_b   1.000
_cell.length_c   1.000
_cell.angle_alpha   90.00
_cell.angle_beta   90.00
_cell.angle_gamma   90.00
#
_symmetry.space_group_name_H-M   'P 1'
#
loop_
_entity.id
_entity.type
_entity.pdbx_description
1 polymer ?
#
loop_
_entity_poly.entity_id
_entity_poly.type
_entity_poly.pdbx_seq_one_letter_code
_entity_poly.pdbx_strand_id
1 'polypeptide(L)'
;MATIKDIAKVAKVSQATVSNVLNGKDNVSSDKIRRVMKAVEDMGYVINEKAQNLRKGTAKILAVVVPNLYDKTYIDFFSSFKDYAERKEYTVDLYITNDDDDYERKQIQKIKSRMTEGVAVFTSISDGSEAYYEAGFSNEDVVFISNKQPYNCKFIGYDNIEAGKEIAKKILQGNYEKVALLTGPLTYSGKMDFRNSFLESIVKSDKISEVYERVTTEQCKYQNVVRVFTHMQPDAVVTDSISLAQTVKSVYQNFYRNKPVDIVSLSPVYTIPERDIIRYEIDYRKMGIDAASYLINRNWENRNELIIESKGFSDWPKINSKNEENVLNILSIASPTTRALKTVVNLYEFNTGIKIRITESDYESMYKLVKNRGAELPYDIVRMDKDWFPVLAKSVFEPLTNIESNIGNSLDGFLPNALKNYSYLDGDIYALPGTPSIQLLFYRKDLFEDTRLKRLYYEMYKKSLEVPKTFEEYNRIAYFFTNEFNNESPIKYGCSFTSGEPGTVGVEFLMRYFSHSKRLFDENGNILLNTEAARDALRETKDSWNYSSKIEHNWWTDSAWEFAEGDTAMGIYMINHVSGFVGPDSKIRGKIGWSIVPGDNPMLGGSVLGVSKYSKNKDIALDFLKWISRDDIGTATVLLGGMSAKKSAYDDAEVNDAYPWLDYAKKCFKNAQTDYYPIVDGDNIGLKELQNLLGVAVKKGIMEHLDIDEILETAMTDYENLKKKKL
;
A
#
# COMPACT_ATOMS: atom_id res chain seq x y z
N MET A 1 34.40 -25.13 -9.20
CA MET A 1 33.76 -23.81 -9.05
C MET A 1 34.77 -22.75 -9.44
N ALA A 2 34.32 -21.75 -10.22
CA ALA A 2 35.16 -20.61 -10.58
C ALA A 2 35.60 -19.87 -9.30
N THR A 3 36.81 -19.31 -9.30
CA THR A 3 37.36 -18.52 -8.17
C THR A 3 37.62 -17.10 -8.61
N ILE A 4 37.78 -16.18 -7.62
CA ILE A 4 38.17 -14.79 -7.90
C ILE A 4 39.43 -14.70 -8.74
N LYS A 5 40.36 -15.68 -8.61
CA LYS A 5 41.58 -15.79 -9.39
C LYS A 5 41.30 -16.12 -10.86
N ASP A 6 40.32 -16.97 -11.11
CA ASP A 6 39.93 -17.35 -12.46
C ASP A 6 39.23 -16.19 -13.18
N ILE A 7 38.33 -15.48 -12.49
CA ILE A 7 37.67 -14.27 -13.00
C ILE A 7 38.74 -13.21 -13.33
N ALA A 8 39.70 -12.97 -12.43
CA ALA A 8 40.78 -12.00 -12.66
C ALA A 8 41.58 -12.30 -13.95
N LYS A 9 41.82 -13.60 -14.22
CA LYS A 9 42.49 -14.03 -15.40
C LYS A 9 41.69 -13.80 -16.67
N VAL A 10 40.40 -14.15 -16.66
CA VAL A 10 39.49 -13.97 -17.80
C VAL A 10 39.24 -12.49 -18.07
N ALA A 11 38.96 -11.71 -17.05
CA ALA A 11 38.72 -10.27 -17.15
C ALA A 11 40.01 -9.44 -17.40
N LYS A 12 41.21 -10.07 -17.36
CA LYS A 12 42.51 -9.41 -17.48
C LYS A 12 42.70 -8.24 -16.51
N VAL A 13 42.38 -8.48 -15.24
CA VAL A 13 42.54 -7.51 -14.13
C VAL A 13 43.18 -8.20 -12.92
N SER A 14 43.56 -7.40 -11.91
CA SER A 14 44.07 -7.97 -10.66
C SER A 14 42.90 -8.58 -9.81
N GLN A 15 43.24 -9.55 -8.94
CA GLN A 15 42.26 -10.11 -7.98
C GLN A 15 41.67 -9.02 -7.07
N ALA A 16 42.47 -8.00 -6.70
CA ALA A 16 42.01 -6.85 -5.94
C ALA A 16 40.96 -6.03 -6.73
N THR A 17 41.13 -5.89 -8.05
CA THR A 17 40.13 -5.25 -8.91
C THR A 17 38.84 -6.04 -8.97
N VAL A 18 38.90 -7.38 -9.11
CA VAL A 18 37.70 -8.24 -9.07
C VAL A 18 36.99 -8.09 -7.73
N SER A 19 37.75 -8.17 -6.63
CA SER A 19 37.17 -7.99 -5.28
C SER A 19 36.53 -6.62 -5.10
N ASN A 20 37.14 -5.54 -5.61
CA ASN A 20 36.58 -4.19 -5.53
C ASN A 20 35.28 -4.07 -6.36
N VAL A 21 35.22 -4.66 -7.57
CA VAL A 21 34.04 -4.70 -8.41
C VAL A 21 32.90 -5.46 -7.72
N LEU A 22 33.18 -6.67 -7.21
CA LEU A 22 32.19 -7.50 -6.53
C LEU A 22 31.67 -6.92 -5.23
N ASN A 23 32.45 -6.04 -4.59
CA ASN A 23 32.06 -5.32 -3.37
C ASN A 23 31.50 -3.89 -3.66
N GLY A 24 31.24 -3.54 -4.91
CA GLY A 24 30.66 -2.26 -5.32
C GLY A 24 31.50 -1.03 -5.01
N LYS A 25 32.84 -1.14 -4.96
CA LYS A 25 33.72 0.00 -4.67
C LYS A 25 33.88 0.92 -5.87
N ASP A 26 33.74 2.21 -5.67
CA ASP A 26 33.70 3.28 -6.69
C ASP A 26 35.06 3.57 -7.37
N ASN A 27 36.14 2.89 -7.00
CA ASN A 27 37.49 3.18 -7.48
C ASN A 27 37.92 2.36 -8.72
N VAL A 28 36.98 1.71 -9.41
CA VAL A 28 37.23 0.90 -10.61
C VAL A 28 36.56 1.55 -11.82
N SER A 29 37.24 1.62 -12.98
CA SER A 29 36.67 2.18 -14.20
C SER A 29 35.53 1.31 -14.75
N SER A 30 34.56 1.94 -15.46
CA SER A 30 33.41 1.28 -16.07
C SER A 30 33.78 0.13 -17.01
N ASP A 31 34.86 0.29 -17.80
CA ASP A 31 35.38 -0.77 -18.67
C ASP A 31 35.88 -2.00 -17.88
N LYS A 32 36.58 -1.80 -16.77
CA LYS A 32 37.04 -2.90 -15.92
C LYS A 32 35.84 -3.58 -15.24
N ILE A 33 34.85 -2.80 -14.76
CA ILE A 33 33.62 -3.35 -14.20
C ILE A 33 32.91 -4.22 -15.24
N ARG A 34 32.71 -3.72 -16.47
CA ARG A 34 32.10 -4.48 -17.57
C ARG A 34 32.80 -5.81 -17.83
N ARG A 35 34.14 -5.82 -17.93
CA ARG A 35 34.93 -7.03 -18.17
C ARG A 35 34.85 -8.03 -17.01
N VAL A 36 34.84 -7.55 -15.78
CA VAL A 36 34.70 -8.42 -14.60
C VAL A 36 33.30 -9.01 -14.52
N MET A 37 32.24 -8.19 -14.69
CA MET A 37 30.86 -8.68 -14.64
C MET A 37 30.57 -9.69 -15.75
N LYS A 38 31.07 -9.45 -16.97
CA LYS A 38 30.98 -10.42 -18.06
C LYS A 38 31.68 -11.74 -17.72
N ALA A 39 32.89 -11.69 -17.15
CA ALA A 39 33.59 -12.89 -16.73
C ALA A 39 32.89 -13.66 -15.61
N VAL A 40 32.23 -12.95 -14.70
CA VAL A 40 31.38 -13.51 -13.63
C VAL A 40 30.19 -14.26 -14.22
N GLU A 41 29.50 -13.66 -15.20
CA GLU A 41 28.37 -14.26 -15.91
C GLU A 41 28.79 -15.48 -16.75
N ASP A 42 29.82 -15.32 -17.61
CA ASP A 42 30.34 -16.38 -18.48
C ASP A 42 30.83 -17.62 -17.71
N MET A 43 31.31 -17.41 -16.47
CA MET A 43 31.85 -18.49 -15.62
C MET A 43 30.82 -18.98 -14.56
N GLY A 44 29.63 -18.43 -14.50
CA GLY A 44 28.62 -18.79 -13.52
C GLY A 44 29.11 -18.62 -12.06
N TYR A 45 29.93 -17.58 -11.78
CA TYR A 45 30.47 -17.38 -10.46
C TYR A 45 29.42 -16.78 -9.51
N VAL A 46 29.21 -17.45 -8.37
CA VAL A 46 28.37 -16.98 -7.28
C VAL A 46 29.24 -16.59 -6.09
N ILE A 47 29.03 -15.39 -5.56
CA ILE A 47 29.75 -14.91 -4.38
C ILE A 47 29.46 -15.83 -3.18
N ASN A 48 30.51 -16.36 -2.55
CA ASN A 48 30.34 -17.14 -1.33
C ASN A 48 30.18 -16.21 -0.12
N GLU A 49 28.92 -15.86 0.18
CA GLU A 49 28.57 -15.00 1.32
C GLU A 49 29.06 -15.57 2.66
N LYS A 50 29.07 -16.89 2.83
CA LYS A 50 29.60 -17.54 4.04
C LYS A 50 31.08 -17.22 4.27
N ALA A 51 31.90 -17.23 3.20
CA ALA A 51 33.31 -16.88 3.29
C ALA A 51 33.52 -15.37 3.55
N GLN A 52 32.60 -14.54 3.10
CA GLN A 52 32.65 -13.09 3.31
C GLN A 52 32.26 -12.72 4.76
N ASN A 53 31.20 -13.35 5.29
CA ASN A 53 30.72 -13.17 6.65
C ASN A 53 31.70 -13.68 7.70
N LEU A 54 32.32 -14.84 7.47
CA LEU A 54 33.39 -15.35 8.32
C LEU A 54 34.59 -14.39 8.43
N ARG A 55 34.92 -13.65 7.35
CA ARG A 55 36.00 -12.65 7.38
C ARG A 55 35.61 -11.37 8.13
N LYS A 56 34.31 -11.04 8.19
CA LYS A 56 33.78 -9.87 8.90
C LYS A 56 33.48 -10.13 10.37
N GLY A 57 33.48 -11.39 10.83
CA GLY A 57 33.26 -11.79 12.22
C GLY A 57 31.82 -11.68 12.71
N THR A 58 30.84 -11.39 11.82
CA THR A 58 29.41 -11.32 12.14
C THR A 58 28.61 -12.07 11.08
N ALA A 59 27.73 -12.97 11.49
CA ALA A 59 26.94 -13.74 10.55
C ALA A 59 25.71 -12.99 10.03
N LYS A 60 25.19 -11.99 10.78
CA LYS A 60 23.94 -11.27 10.50
C LYS A 60 22.80 -12.23 10.08
N ILE A 61 22.67 -13.34 10.80
CA ILE A 61 21.63 -14.37 10.56
C ILE A 61 20.68 -14.36 11.75
N LEU A 62 19.39 -14.25 11.47
CA LEU A 62 18.30 -14.48 12.42
C LEU A 62 17.55 -15.75 12.02
N ALA A 63 16.89 -16.39 12.98
CA ALA A 63 16.04 -17.54 12.73
C ALA A 63 14.60 -17.27 13.20
N VAL A 64 13.64 -17.79 12.44
CA VAL A 64 12.25 -17.89 12.84
C VAL A 64 11.87 -19.36 12.89
N VAL A 65 11.30 -19.81 14.01
CA VAL A 65 10.85 -21.18 14.24
C VAL A 65 9.34 -21.16 14.40
N VAL A 66 8.62 -21.90 13.54
CA VAL A 66 7.17 -21.97 13.52
C VAL A 66 6.68 -23.42 13.47
N PRO A 67 5.48 -23.74 13.98
CA PRO A 67 4.92 -25.07 13.87
C PRO A 67 4.64 -25.52 12.43
N ASN A 68 4.10 -24.62 11.61
CA ASN A 68 3.71 -24.92 10.23
C ASN A 68 3.55 -23.64 9.40
N LEU A 69 3.20 -23.77 8.12
CA LEU A 69 2.86 -22.67 7.21
C LEU A 69 1.44 -22.79 6.63
N TYR A 70 0.55 -23.51 7.32
CA TYR A 70 -0.86 -23.63 6.90
C TYR A 70 -1.72 -22.52 7.50
N ASP A 71 -1.33 -21.97 8.66
CA ASP A 71 -2.04 -20.88 9.33
C ASP A 71 -1.42 -19.53 8.96
N LYS A 72 -2.27 -18.58 8.58
CA LYS A 72 -1.87 -17.20 8.24
C LYS A 72 -1.14 -16.51 9.41
N THR A 73 -1.40 -16.89 10.64
CA THR A 73 -0.69 -16.42 11.83
C THR A 73 0.82 -16.48 11.67
N TYR A 74 1.34 -17.65 11.31
CA TYR A 74 2.79 -17.86 11.16
C TYR A 74 3.35 -17.20 9.90
N ILE A 75 2.56 -17.15 8.83
CA ILE A 75 2.93 -16.50 7.57
C ILE A 75 3.08 -14.99 7.78
N ASP A 76 2.11 -14.35 8.41
CA ASP A 76 2.11 -12.90 8.67
C ASP A 76 3.26 -12.51 9.59
N PHE A 77 3.48 -13.28 10.66
CA PHE A 77 4.62 -13.08 11.54
C PHE A 77 5.95 -13.19 10.79
N PHE A 78 6.15 -14.30 10.06
CA PHE A 78 7.42 -14.54 9.34
C PHE A 78 7.69 -13.50 8.27
N SER A 79 6.68 -13.17 7.45
CA SER A 79 6.84 -12.19 6.37
C SER A 79 7.27 -10.83 6.90
N SER A 80 6.59 -10.32 7.93
CA SER A 80 6.91 -9.01 8.51
C SER A 80 8.25 -9.00 9.27
N PHE A 81 8.57 -10.09 9.97
CA PHE A 81 9.88 -10.28 10.62
C PHE A 81 11.01 -10.23 9.58
N LYS A 82 10.86 -11.02 8.51
CA LYS A 82 11.83 -11.12 7.43
C LYS A 82 12.03 -9.76 6.74
N ASP A 83 10.94 -9.09 6.36
CA ASP A 83 11.01 -7.79 5.68
C ASP A 83 11.73 -6.73 6.52
N TYR A 84 11.45 -6.70 7.84
CA TYR A 84 12.16 -5.80 8.75
C TYR A 84 13.64 -6.13 8.86
N ALA A 85 13.99 -7.42 9.02
CA ALA A 85 15.37 -7.88 9.17
C ALA A 85 16.19 -7.64 7.89
N GLU A 86 15.64 -7.93 6.71
CA GLU A 86 16.31 -7.73 5.40
C GLU A 86 16.61 -6.25 5.12
N ARG A 87 15.71 -5.33 5.51
CA ARG A 87 15.98 -3.87 5.44
C ARG A 87 17.15 -3.43 6.33
N LYS A 88 17.54 -4.27 7.30
CA LYS A 88 18.70 -4.09 8.19
C LYS A 88 19.91 -4.96 7.80
N GLU A 89 19.87 -5.53 6.58
CA GLU A 89 20.90 -6.40 6.01
C GLU A 89 21.12 -7.73 6.77
N TYR A 90 20.09 -8.23 7.46
CA TYR A 90 20.09 -9.56 8.06
C TYR A 90 19.46 -10.59 7.12
N THR A 91 20.03 -11.80 7.12
CA THR A 91 19.41 -12.98 6.49
C THR A 91 18.49 -13.66 7.50
N VAL A 92 17.32 -14.15 7.08
CA VAL A 92 16.39 -14.87 7.95
C VAL A 92 16.22 -16.30 7.48
N ASP A 93 16.57 -17.25 8.35
CA ASP A 93 16.33 -18.67 8.16
C ASP A 93 14.98 -19.06 8.79
N LEU A 94 14.18 -19.85 8.07
CA LEU A 94 12.90 -20.37 8.54
C LEU A 94 13.03 -21.87 8.88
N TYR A 95 12.53 -22.25 10.06
CA TYR A 95 12.48 -23.62 10.55
C TYR A 95 11.04 -24.00 10.89
N ILE A 96 10.59 -25.19 10.41
CA ILE A 96 9.23 -25.70 10.64
C ILE A 96 9.34 -26.91 11.52
N THR A 97 8.61 -26.94 12.64
CA THR A 97 8.70 -28.01 13.66
C THR A 97 7.60 -29.05 13.58
N ASN A 98 6.47 -28.77 12.91
CA ASN A 98 5.28 -29.60 12.83
C ASN A 98 4.66 -29.94 14.21
N ASP A 99 4.78 -29.06 15.20
CA ASP A 99 4.36 -29.28 16.60
C ASP A 99 5.04 -30.50 17.23
N ASP A 100 6.28 -30.83 16.81
CA ASP A 100 7.06 -31.99 17.31
C ASP A 100 8.25 -31.49 18.16
N ASP A 101 8.20 -31.76 19.46
CA ASP A 101 9.20 -31.32 20.45
C ASP A 101 10.59 -31.91 20.16
N ASP A 102 10.66 -33.20 19.81
CA ASP A 102 11.92 -33.86 19.50
C ASP A 102 12.53 -33.30 18.23
N TYR A 103 11.70 -32.96 17.26
CA TYR A 103 12.16 -32.37 16.03
C TYR A 103 12.63 -30.92 16.24
N GLU A 104 11.91 -30.15 17.08
CA GLU A 104 12.35 -28.79 17.44
C GLU A 104 13.71 -28.82 18.14
N ARG A 105 13.93 -29.72 19.12
CA ARG A 105 15.23 -29.88 19.78
C ARG A 105 16.37 -30.18 18.80
N LYS A 106 16.12 -30.97 17.76
CA LYS A 106 17.10 -31.19 16.67
C LYS A 106 17.34 -29.94 15.84
N GLN A 107 16.32 -29.11 15.58
CA GLN A 107 16.49 -27.85 14.86
C GLN A 107 17.29 -26.83 15.67
N ILE A 108 17.12 -26.74 16.99
CA ILE A 108 17.87 -25.82 17.85
C ILE A 108 19.39 -26.00 17.64
N GLN A 109 19.88 -27.25 17.59
CA GLN A 109 21.30 -27.53 17.34
C GLN A 109 21.76 -27.07 15.96
N LYS A 110 20.93 -27.20 14.94
CA LYS A 110 21.22 -26.70 13.58
C LYS A 110 21.26 -25.19 13.54
N ILE A 111 20.32 -24.52 14.20
CA ILE A 111 20.23 -23.05 14.29
C ILE A 111 21.54 -22.54 14.92
N LYS A 112 21.95 -23.10 16.04
CA LYS A 112 23.19 -22.72 16.73
C LYS A 112 24.42 -22.93 15.86
N SER A 113 24.50 -24.06 15.15
CA SER A 113 25.64 -24.40 14.28
C SER A 113 25.83 -23.42 13.10
N ARG A 114 24.78 -22.66 12.75
CA ARG A 114 24.82 -21.63 11.68
C ARG A 114 25.28 -20.27 12.17
N MET A 115 25.70 -20.15 13.44
CA MET A 115 26.07 -18.88 14.09
C MET A 115 24.95 -17.84 14.05
N THR A 116 23.71 -18.31 14.25
CA THR A 116 22.53 -17.46 14.31
C THR A 116 22.63 -16.50 15.50
N GLU A 117 22.43 -15.21 15.27
CA GLU A 117 22.55 -14.15 16.28
C GLU A 117 21.30 -14.00 17.15
N GLY A 118 20.13 -14.43 16.63
CA GLY A 118 18.87 -14.36 17.38
C GLY A 118 17.80 -15.25 16.79
N VAL A 119 16.87 -15.69 17.64
CA VAL A 119 15.79 -16.61 17.31
C VAL A 119 14.45 -16.06 17.77
N ALA A 120 13.45 -16.02 16.92
CA ALA A 120 12.06 -15.81 17.28
C ALA A 120 11.32 -17.17 17.13
N VAL A 121 10.65 -17.64 18.17
CA VAL A 121 10.13 -19.01 18.20
C VAL A 121 8.71 -19.12 18.74
N PHE A 122 7.85 -19.80 17.97
CA PHE A 122 6.60 -20.39 18.46
C PHE A 122 6.93 -21.83 18.91
N THR A 123 7.46 -21.96 20.12
CA THR A 123 7.97 -23.25 20.60
C THR A 123 6.85 -24.23 20.91
N SER A 124 6.99 -25.49 20.47
CA SER A 124 6.15 -26.61 20.89
C SER A 124 6.58 -27.20 22.23
N ILE A 125 7.81 -26.93 22.66
CA ILE A 125 8.41 -27.46 23.88
C ILE A 125 7.87 -26.73 25.11
N SER A 126 7.38 -27.43 26.10
CA SER A 126 6.80 -26.86 27.33
C SER A 126 7.83 -26.09 28.17
N ASP A 127 9.08 -26.55 28.16
CA ASP A 127 10.27 -25.96 28.79
C ASP A 127 11.27 -25.45 27.73
N GLY A 128 10.76 -24.84 26.68
CA GLY A 128 11.53 -24.40 25.51
C GLY A 128 12.68 -23.47 25.88
N SER A 129 12.50 -22.58 26.87
CA SER A 129 13.56 -21.69 27.34
C SER A 129 14.81 -22.45 27.81
N GLU A 130 14.64 -23.56 28.55
CA GLU A 130 15.76 -24.41 28.96
C GLU A 130 16.45 -25.03 27.75
N ALA A 131 15.68 -25.61 26.81
CA ALA A 131 16.22 -26.23 25.60
C ALA A 131 17.11 -25.29 24.75
N TYR A 132 16.69 -24.03 24.59
CA TYR A 132 17.49 -23.03 23.87
C TYR A 132 18.73 -22.60 24.65
N TYR A 133 18.64 -22.44 25.98
CA TYR A 133 19.77 -22.06 26.82
C TYR A 133 20.81 -23.17 26.93
N GLU A 134 20.41 -24.42 27.06
CA GLU A 134 21.31 -25.58 27.01
C GLU A 134 22.08 -25.68 25.68
N ALA A 135 21.46 -25.25 24.57
CA ALA A 135 22.13 -25.15 23.29
C ALA A 135 23.09 -23.94 23.17
N GLY A 136 23.19 -23.12 24.23
CA GLY A 136 24.12 -22.01 24.35
C GLY A 136 23.59 -20.67 23.78
N PHE A 137 22.28 -20.49 23.63
CA PHE A 137 21.68 -19.18 23.43
C PHE A 137 21.55 -18.44 24.76
N SER A 138 21.72 -17.12 24.76
CA SER A 138 21.43 -16.31 25.94
C SER A 138 19.94 -15.94 25.99
N ASN A 139 19.49 -15.44 27.13
CA ASN A 139 18.12 -14.91 27.27
C ASN A 139 17.81 -13.76 26.27
N GLU A 140 18.83 -13.00 25.89
CA GLU A 140 18.68 -11.90 24.93
C GLU A 140 18.62 -12.39 23.48
N ASP A 141 19.01 -13.63 23.20
CA ASP A 141 19.09 -14.17 21.85
C ASP A 141 17.80 -14.88 21.40
N VAL A 142 16.87 -15.13 22.32
CA VAL A 142 15.63 -15.87 22.01
C VAL A 142 14.42 -15.07 22.45
N VAL A 143 13.47 -14.88 21.51
CA VAL A 143 12.16 -14.28 21.78
C VAL A 143 11.09 -15.35 21.59
N PHE A 144 10.36 -15.67 22.64
CA PHE A 144 9.25 -16.61 22.61
C PHE A 144 7.97 -15.90 22.19
N ILE A 145 7.25 -16.46 21.22
CA ILE A 145 6.07 -15.85 20.63
C ILE A 145 4.82 -16.65 21.03
N SER A 146 3.82 -15.96 21.57
CA SER A 146 2.50 -16.50 21.96
C SER A 146 2.52 -17.64 22.99
N ASN A 147 3.64 -18.30 23.22
CA ASN A 147 3.82 -19.36 24.22
C ASN A 147 4.79 -18.88 25.32
N LYS A 148 4.23 -18.39 26.42
CA LYS A 148 5.00 -17.86 27.55
C LYS A 148 5.72 -19.00 28.26
N GLN A 149 7.01 -18.85 28.46
CA GLN A 149 7.86 -19.84 29.09
C GLN A 149 7.98 -19.64 30.60
N PRO A 150 8.30 -20.70 31.37
CA PRO A 150 8.34 -20.65 32.85
C PRO A 150 9.40 -19.70 33.43
N TYR A 151 10.52 -19.51 32.74
CA TYR A 151 11.65 -18.72 33.21
C TYR A 151 11.58 -17.27 32.70
N ASN A 152 12.40 -16.40 33.29
CA ASN A 152 12.51 -15.00 32.88
C ASN A 152 13.13 -14.91 31.46
N CYS A 153 12.29 -14.94 30.44
CA CYS A 153 12.66 -14.94 29.03
C CYS A 153 12.00 -13.77 28.30
N LYS A 154 12.50 -13.44 27.11
CA LYS A 154 11.87 -12.45 26.24
C LYS A 154 10.63 -13.06 25.58
N PHE A 155 9.50 -12.40 25.74
CA PHE A 155 8.21 -12.88 25.30
C PHE A 155 7.44 -11.78 24.54
N ILE A 156 6.83 -12.15 23.42
CA ILE A 156 5.83 -11.35 22.71
C ILE A 156 4.55 -12.16 22.58
N GLY A 157 3.44 -11.56 22.95
CA GLY A 157 2.13 -12.20 22.82
C GLY A 157 1.00 -11.17 22.88
N TYR A 158 -0.19 -11.65 23.05
CA TYR A 158 -1.40 -10.86 23.33
C TYR A 158 -2.08 -11.40 24.59
N ASP A 159 -3.09 -10.70 25.09
CA ASP A 159 -3.84 -11.14 26.27
C ASP A 159 -4.84 -12.24 25.86
N ASN A 160 -4.40 -13.49 26.02
CA ASN A 160 -5.20 -14.69 25.75
C ASN A 160 -6.41 -14.83 26.69
N ILE A 161 -6.26 -14.37 27.93
CA ILE A 161 -7.33 -14.42 28.93
C ILE A 161 -8.45 -13.45 28.54
N GLU A 162 -8.09 -12.23 28.16
CA GLU A 162 -9.06 -11.24 27.71
C GLU A 162 -9.73 -11.68 26.40
N ALA A 163 -8.97 -12.22 25.45
CA ALA A 163 -9.53 -12.75 24.21
C ALA A 163 -10.58 -13.86 24.45
N GLY A 164 -10.30 -14.78 25.39
CA GLY A 164 -11.26 -15.82 25.76
C GLY A 164 -12.53 -15.27 26.39
N LYS A 165 -12.41 -14.25 27.26
CA LYS A 165 -13.56 -13.58 27.89
C LYS A 165 -14.41 -12.82 26.88
N GLU A 166 -13.78 -12.06 25.96
CA GLU A 166 -14.50 -11.29 24.95
C GLU A 166 -15.23 -12.19 23.95
N ILE A 167 -14.59 -13.32 23.55
CA ILE A 167 -15.26 -14.33 22.71
C ILE A 167 -16.42 -14.99 23.47
N ALA A 168 -16.26 -15.33 24.74
CA ALA A 168 -17.36 -15.87 25.55
C ALA A 168 -18.52 -14.86 25.66
N LYS A 169 -18.22 -13.60 25.89
CA LYS A 169 -19.21 -12.52 25.93
C LYS A 169 -19.96 -12.37 24.59
N LYS A 170 -19.28 -12.49 23.47
CA LYS A 170 -19.90 -12.49 22.12
C LYS A 170 -20.85 -13.67 21.96
N ILE A 171 -20.47 -14.86 22.37
CA ILE A 171 -21.32 -16.07 22.37
C ILE A 171 -22.55 -15.85 23.25
N LEU A 172 -22.40 -15.34 24.47
CA LEU A 172 -23.49 -15.10 25.42
C LEU A 172 -24.47 -13.97 24.98
N GLN A 173 -24.06 -13.10 24.07
CA GLN A 173 -24.93 -12.10 23.44
C GLN A 173 -25.79 -12.71 22.31
N GLY A 174 -25.41 -13.86 21.77
CA GLY A 174 -26.19 -14.58 20.78
C GLY A 174 -27.27 -15.47 21.39
N ASN A 175 -28.07 -16.10 20.52
CA ASN A 175 -29.11 -17.07 20.90
C ASN A 175 -28.60 -18.50 20.65
N TYR A 176 -27.51 -18.86 21.30
CA TYR A 176 -26.90 -20.18 21.19
C TYR A 176 -27.20 -21.00 22.46
N GLU A 177 -27.55 -22.27 22.25
CA GLU A 177 -27.77 -23.24 23.35
C GLU A 177 -26.64 -24.29 23.38
N LYS A 178 -26.09 -24.64 22.21
CA LYS A 178 -25.06 -25.66 22.05
C LYS A 178 -23.81 -25.06 21.39
N VAL A 179 -22.71 -25.07 22.13
CA VAL A 179 -21.46 -24.49 21.72
C VAL A 179 -20.34 -25.53 21.66
N ALA A 180 -19.61 -25.61 20.56
CA ALA A 180 -18.40 -26.40 20.48
C ALA A 180 -17.17 -25.53 20.62
N LEU A 181 -16.16 -25.96 21.38
CA LEU A 181 -14.85 -25.35 21.50
C LEU A 181 -13.80 -26.28 20.90
N LEU A 182 -13.09 -25.82 19.90
CA LEU A 182 -11.98 -26.51 19.26
C LEU A 182 -10.68 -25.73 19.48
N THR A 183 -9.70 -26.33 20.08
CA THR A 183 -8.39 -25.74 20.36
C THR A 183 -7.26 -26.58 19.81
N GLY A 184 -6.11 -25.96 19.54
CA GLY A 184 -4.86 -26.67 19.33
C GLY A 184 -4.30 -27.28 20.64
N PRO A 185 -3.08 -27.82 20.60
CA PRO A 185 -2.45 -28.43 21.76
C PRO A 185 -2.39 -27.50 22.97
N LEU A 186 -2.82 -27.98 24.15
CA LEU A 186 -2.84 -27.19 25.39
C LEU A 186 -1.47 -27.13 26.10
N THR A 187 -0.43 -27.66 25.49
CA THR A 187 0.97 -27.43 25.88
C THR A 187 1.40 -25.98 25.62
N TYR A 188 0.72 -25.27 24.69
CA TYR A 188 0.88 -23.84 24.50
C TYR A 188 0.14 -23.06 25.58
N SER A 189 0.89 -22.32 26.43
CA SER A 189 0.32 -21.58 27.56
C SER A 189 -0.80 -20.60 27.11
N GLY A 190 -0.62 -19.91 26.02
CA GLY A 190 -1.63 -18.99 25.50
C GLY A 190 -2.93 -19.68 25.07
N LYS A 191 -2.87 -20.89 24.49
CA LYS A 191 -4.07 -21.67 24.15
C LYS A 191 -4.79 -22.19 25.38
N MET A 192 -4.04 -22.58 26.40
CA MET A 192 -4.60 -23.00 27.70
C MET A 192 -5.31 -21.82 28.39
N ASP A 193 -4.69 -20.65 28.42
CA ASP A 193 -5.26 -19.44 29.02
C ASP A 193 -6.56 -19.03 28.30
N PHE A 194 -6.54 -19.01 26.96
CA PHE A 194 -7.73 -18.76 26.14
C PHE A 194 -8.86 -19.72 26.44
N ARG A 195 -8.57 -21.03 26.38
CA ARG A 195 -9.54 -22.10 26.71
C ARG A 195 -10.16 -21.93 28.09
N ASN A 196 -9.31 -21.77 29.09
CA ASN A 196 -9.77 -21.72 30.48
C ASN A 196 -10.64 -20.50 30.74
N SER A 197 -10.22 -19.32 30.28
CA SER A 197 -10.98 -18.07 30.43
C SER A 197 -12.31 -18.09 29.68
N PHE A 198 -12.36 -18.70 28.48
CA PHE A 198 -13.59 -18.91 27.73
C PHE A 198 -14.56 -19.81 28.50
N LEU A 199 -14.11 -21.02 28.92
CA LEU A 199 -14.96 -21.97 29.63
C LEU A 199 -15.46 -21.44 30.99
N GLU A 200 -14.59 -20.77 31.76
CA GLU A 200 -14.99 -20.14 33.02
C GLU A 200 -16.08 -19.07 32.82
N SER A 201 -16.04 -18.36 31.71
CA SER A 201 -17.02 -17.32 31.38
C SER A 201 -18.34 -17.92 30.92
N ILE A 202 -18.32 -19.01 30.16
CA ILE A 202 -19.52 -19.71 29.67
C ILE A 202 -20.25 -20.44 30.81
N VAL A 203 -19.51 -21.18 31.68
CA VAL A 203 -20.10 -21.97 32.78
C VAL A 203 -20.83 -21.11 33.82
N LYS A 204 -20.47 -19.84 33.93
CA LYS A 204 -21.18 -18.86 34.81
C LYS A 204 -22.55 -18.44 34.28
N SER A 205 -22.96 -18.90 33.09
CA SER A 205 -24.22 -18.50 32.46
C SER A 205 -25.15 -19.68 32.23
N ASP A 206 -26.42 -19.55 32.61
CA ASP A 206 -27.46 -20.56 32.37
C ASP A 206 -27.96 -20.59 30.91
N LYS A 207 -27.43 -19.76 30.02
CA LYS A 207 -27.87 -19.69 28.63
C LYS A 207 -27.39 -20.85 27.75
N ILE A 208 -26.22 -21.38 28.05
CA ILE A 208 -25.63 -22.47 27.25
C ILE A 208 -25.92 -23.78 27.93
N SER A 209 -26.71 -24.61 27.27
CA SER A 209 -27.12 -25.90 27.80
C SER A 209 -26.08 -27.01 27.64
N GLU A 210 -25.24 -26.89 26.61
CA GLU A 210 -24.23 -27.91 26.30
C GLU A 210 -22.97 -27.26 25.71
N VAL A 211 -21.80 -27.58 26.26
CA VAL A 211 -20.48 -27.23 25.72
C VAL A 211 -19.71 -28.50 25.40
N TYR A 212 -19.29 -28.65 24.14
CA TYR A 212 -18.49 -29.77 23.69
C TYR A 212 -17.08 -29.31 23.31
N GLU A 213 -16.09 -29.81 24.04
CA GLU A 213 -14.70 -29.44 23.85
C GLU A 213 -13.91 -30.53 23.11
N ARG A 214 -13.00 -30.06 22.20
CA ARG A 214 -12.00 -30.92 21.54
C ARG A 214 -10.66 -30.21 21.39
N VAL A 215 -9.61 -30.89 21.82
CA VAL A 215 -8.23 -30.52 21.48
C VAL A 215 -7.84 -31.26 20.20
N THR A 216 -7.17 -30.54 19.28
CA THR A 216 -6.81 -31.08 17.97
C THR A 216 -5.38 -30.72 17.58
N THR A 217 -4.83 -31.41 16.60
CA THR A 217 -3.59 -31.10 15.90
C THR A 217 -3.89 -30.93 14.40
N GLU A 218 -2.94 -30.40 13.64
CA GLU A 218 -3.11 -30.27 12.18
C GLU A 218 -3.42 -31.61 11.49
N GLN A 219 -2.82 -32.71 11.96
CA GLN A 219 -2.98 -34.03 11.36
C GLN A 219 -4.39 -34.63 11.57
N CYS A 220 -5.07 -34.24 12.65
CA CYS A 220 -6.38 -34.83 13.01
C CYS A 220 -7.53 -33.80 13.00
N LYS A 221 -7.29 -32.56 12.52
CA LYS A 221 -8.30 -31.49 12.57
C LYS A 221 -9.62 -31.86 11.88
N TYR A 222 -9.58 -32.45 10.70
CA TYR A 222 -10.81 -32.89 10.00
C TYR A 222 -11.59 -33.94 10.79
N GLN A 223 -10.90 -34.93 11.34
CA GLN A 223 -11.57 -35.97 12.14
C GLN A 223 -12.23 -35.37 13.39
N ASN A 224 -11.55 -34.44 14.06
CA ASN A 224 -12.10 -33.82 15.26
C ASN A 224 -13.26 -32.88 14.95
N VAL A 225 -13.21 -32.14 13.83
CA VAL A 225 -14.35 -31.34 13.35
C VAL A 225 -15.55 -32.24 13.04
N VAL A 226 -15.35 -33.35 12.33
CA VAL A 226 -16.43 -34.33 12.07
C VAL A 226 -17.03 -34.86 13.37
N ARG A 227 -16.18 -35.17 14.38
CA ARG A 227 -16.66 -35.63 15.70
C ARG A 227 -17.53 -34.59 16.41
N VAL A 228 -17.23 -33.31 16.28
CA VAL A 228 -18.11 -32.24 16.80
C VAL A 228 -19.51 -32.39 16.21
N PHE A 229 -19.63 -32.41 14.87
CA PHE A 229 -20.94 -32.47 14.20
C PHE A 229 -21.68 -33.81 14.38
N THR A 230 -20.96 -34.91 14.62
CA THR A 230 -21.56 -36.21 14.89
C THR A 230 -21.98 -36.40 16.35
N HIS A 231 -21.30 -35.74 17.31
CA HIS A 231 -21.61 -35.80 18.71
C HIS A 231 -22.79 -34.87 19.07
N MET A 232 -22.73 -33.63 18.57
CA MET A 232 -23.74 -32.62 18.77
C MET A 232 -23.97 -31.85 17.46
N GLN A 233 -25.12 -31.20 17.35
CA GLN A 233 -25.35 -30.21 16.29
C GLN A 233 -25.19 -28.79 16.91
N PRO A 234 -24.00 -28.19 16.88
CA PRO A 234 -23.75 -26.93 17.54
C PRO A 234 -24.49 -25.79 16.88
N ASP A 235 -24.87 -24.78 17.66
CA ASP A 235 -25.35 -23.50 17.16
C ASP A 235 -24.17 -22.57 16.82
N ALA A 236 -23.08 -22.72 17.60
CA ALA A 236 -21.83 -22.01 17.36
C ALA A 236 -20.61 -22.90 17.58
N VAL A 237 -19.55 -22.67 16.80
CA VAL A 237 -18.25 -23.30 16.97
C VAL A 237 -17.20 -22.21 17.20
N VAL A 238 -16.47 -22.32 18.31
CA VAL A 238 -15.36 -21.43 18.68
C VAL A 238 -14.04 -22.13 18.41
N THR A 239 -13.10 -21.43 17.77
CA THR A 239 -11.77 -21.95 17.45
C THR A 239 -10.66 -21.00 17.89
N ASP A 240 -9.50 -21.54 18.24
CA ASP A 240 -8.31 -20.78 18.61
C ASP A 240 -7.39 -20.45 17.43
N SER A 241 -7.79 -20.80 16.21
CA SER A 241 -7.05 -20.46 15.00
C SER A 241 -7.95 -20.40 13.76
N ILE A 242 -7.57 -19.53 12.83
CA ILE A 242 -8.32 -19.33 11.58
C ILE A 242 -8.27 -20.57 10.67
N SER A 243 -7.15 -21.30 10.65
CA SER A 243 -7.03 -22.56 9.89
C SER A 243 -8.05 -23.59 10.35
N LEU A 244 -8.28 -23.67 11.65
CA LEU A 244 -9.27 -24.57 12.23
C LEU A 244 -10.71 -24.11 11.92
N ALA A 245 -10.97 -22.79 12.00
CA ALA A 245 -12.26 -22.21 11.60
C ALA A 245 -12.60 -22.49 10.13
N GLN A 246 -11.63 -22.35 9.24
CA GLN A 246 -11.79 -22.67 7.81
C GLN A 246 -12.08 -24.17 7.59
N THR A 247 -11.44 -25.05 8.40
CA THR A 247 -11.74 -26.49 8.37
C THR A 247 -13.16 -26.76 8.83
N VAL A 248 -13.62 -26.11 9.92
CA VAL A 248 -15.01 -26.20 10.41
C VAL A 248 -15.98 -25.75 9.32
N LYS A 249 -15.73 -24.58 8.72
CA LYS A 249 -16.54 -24.04 7.61
C LYS A 249 -16.64 -25.02 6.45
N SER A 250 -15.51 -25.57 6.01
CA SER A 250 -15.45 -26.52 4.89
C SER A 250 -16.23 -27.81 5.19
N VAL A 251 -16.04 -28.39 6.37
CA VAL A 251 -16.77 -29.62 6.79
C VAL A 251 -18.26 -29.33 6.91
N TYR A 252 -18.63 -28.23 7.57
CA TYR A 252 -20.02 -27.82 7.73
C TYR A 252 -20.72 -27.62 6.38
N GLN A 253 -20.12 -26.79 5.49
CA GLN A 253 -20.71 -26.47 4.21
C GLN A 253 -20.87 -27.65 3.26
N ASN A 254 -20.00 -28.66 3.35
CA ASN A 254 -20.05 -29.81 2.46
C ASN A 254 -20.90 -30.96 3.01
N PHE A 255 -20.96 -31.14 4.34
CA PHE A 255 -21.51 -32.36 4.92
C PHE A 255 -22.65 -32.15 5.93
N TYR A 256 -22.84 -30.95 6.50
CA TYR A 256 -23.74 -30.74 7.65
C TYR A 256 -24.68 -29.53 7.52
N ARG A 257 -25.05 -29.12 6.33
CA ARG A 257 -25.86 -27.91 6.04
C ARG A 257 -27.28 -27.86 6.64
N ASN A 258 -27.66 -28.79 7.48
CA ASN A 258 -29.05 -28.93 7.93
C ASN A 258 -29.51 -27.84 8.93
N LYS A 259 -28.59 -27.14 9.57
CA LYS A 259 -28.85 -26.06 10.54
C LYS A 259 -27.76 -24.99 10.42
N PRO A 260 -28.13 -23.69 10.48
CA PRO A 260 -27.11 -22.63 10.52
C PRO A 260 -26.16 -22.78 11.72
N VAL A 261 -24.87 -22.58 11.49
CA VAL A 261 -23.81 -22.64 12.51
C VAL A 261 -22.96 -21.39 12.38
N ASP A 262 -22.85 -20.61 13.45
CA ASP A 262 -21.94 -19.50 13.51
C ASP A 262 -20.53 -19.97 13.92
N ILE A 263 -19.50 -19.46 13.25
CA ILE A 263 -18.10 -19.81 13.52
C ILE A 263 -17.42 -18.57 14.08
N VAL A 264 -16.84 -18.67 15.27
CA VAL A 264 -16.09 -17.61 15.94
C VAL A 264 -14.65 -18.05 16.14
N SER A 265 -13.67 -17.23 15.77
CA SER A 265 -12.26 -17.63 15.79
C SER A 265 -11.34 -16.53 16.28
N LEU A 266 -10.28 -16.90 17.00
CA LEU A 266 -9.05 -16.13 17.01
C LEU A 266 -8.49 -16.10 15.59
N SER A 267 -7.99 -14.94 15.14
CA SER A 267 -7.58 -14.74 13.75
C SER A 267 -6.45 -13.72 13.64
N PRO A 268 -5.53 -13.87 12.71
CA PRO A 268 -4.76 -12.72 12.26
C PRO A 268 -5.67 -11.67 11.61
N VAL A 269 -5.17 -10.45 11.46
CA VAL A 269 -5.89 -9.36 10.80
C VAL A 269 -6.07 -9.69 9.31
N TYR A 270 -7.27 -9.47 8.79
CA TYR A 270 -7.59 -9.58 7.38
C TYR A 270 -8.17 -8.26 6.86
N THR A 271 -7.64 -7.79 5.77
CA THR A 271 -8.16 -6.60 5.09
C THR A 271 -9.51 -6.86 4.42
N ILE A 272 -9.64 -8.01 3.76
CA ILE A 272 -10.91 -8.48 3.19
C ILE A 272 -11.28 -9.80 3.88
N PRO A 273 -12.20 -9.75 4.85
CA PRO A 273 -12.54 -10.90 5.64
C PRO A 273 -13.49 -11.90 4.95
N GLU A 274 -13.41 -13.16 5.35
CA GLU A 274 -14.44 -14.15 5.02
C GLU A 274 -15.75 -13.84 5.75
N ARG A 275 -16.91 -13.92 5.06
CA ARG A 275 -18.21 -13.52 5.61
C ARG A 275 -18.76 -14.45 6.70
N ASP A 276 -18.39 -15.74 6.64
CA ASP A 276 -19.03 -16.78 7.46
C ASP A 276 -18.22 -17.10 8.73
N ILE A 277 -17.19 -16.30 9.06
CA ILE A 277 -16.37 -16.46 10.25
C ILE A 277 -16.30 -15.11 10.98
N ILE A 278 -16.80 -15.09 12.20
CA ILE A 278 -16.66 -13.98 13.13
C ILE A 278 -15.25 -14.05 13.72
N ARG A 279 -14.46 -12.99 13.57
CA ARG A 279 -13.04 -13.01 13.97
C ARG A 279 -12.76 -12.06 15.11
N TYR A 280 -11.99 -12.54 16.07
CA TYR A 280 -11.30 -11.72 17.05
C TYR A 280 -9.84 -11.57 16.60
N GLU A 281 -9.45 -10.38 16.19
CA GLU A 281 -8.24 -10.15 15.41
C GLU A 281 -7.03 -9.76 16.26
N ILE A 282 -5.89 -10.40 15.94
CA ILE A 282 -4.58 -10.22 16.57
C ILE A 282 -3.58 -9.81 15.50
N ASP A 283 -2.77 -8.79 15.77
CA ASP A 283 -1.79 -8.26 14.83
C ASP A 283 -0.45 -9.01 14.90
N TYR A 284 -0.38 -10.16 14.24
CA TYR A 284 0.85 -10.96 14.16
C TYR A 284 1.94 -10.34 13.30
N ARG A 285 1.60 -9.44 12.37
CA ARG A 285 2.60 -8.68 11.61
C ARG A 285 3.35 -7.72 12.51
N LYS A 286 2.65 -7.03 13.41
CA LYS A 286 3.27 -6.18 14.42
C LYS A 286 4.18 -7.00 15.33
N MET A 287 3.77 -8.19 15.77
CA MET A 287 4.61 -9.09 16.57
C MET A 287 5.91 -9.44 15.83
N GLY A 288 5.85 -9.73 14.53
CA GLY A 288 7.02 -10.03 13.72
C GLY A 288 8.00 -8.87 13.61
N ILE A 289 7.50 -7.65 13.36
CA ILE A 289 8.31 -6.43 13.34
C ILE A 289 8.99 -6.19 14.70
N ASP A 290 8.22 -6.26 15.78
CA ASP A 290 8.73 -6.00 17.14
C ASP A 290 9.77 -7.06 17.56
N ALA A 291 9.57 -8.33 17.21
CA ALA A 291 10.54 -9.40 17.45
C ALA A 291 11.85 -9.20 16.68
N ALA A 292 11.78 -8.88 15.39
CA ALA A 292 12.95 -8.58 14.57
C ALA A 292 13.69 -7.34 15.07
N SER A 293 12.95 -6.28 15.40
CA SER A 293 13.49 -5.05 15.95
C SER A 293 14.25 -5.29 17.26
N TYR A 294 13.66 -6.10 18.16
CA TYR A 294 14.33 -6.46 19.40
C TYR A 294 15.62 -7.24 19.16
N LEU A 295 15.57 -8.31 18.36
CA LEU A 295 16.74 -9.17 18.13
C LEU A 295 17.91 -8.41 17.47
N ILE A 296 17.62 -7.39 16.68
CA ILE A 296 18.63 -6.53 16.01
C ILE A 296 19.17 -5.45 16.96
N ASN A 297 18.28 -4.73 17.66
CA ASN A 297 18.64 -3.53 18.42
C ASN A 297 18.88 -3.80 19.91
N ARG A 298 18.42 -4.94 20.43
CA ARG A 298 18.51 -5.34 21.86
C ARG A 298 17.91 -4.33 22.83
N ASN A 299 16.90 -3.57 22.40
CA ASN A 299 16.34 -2.47 23.18
C ASN A 299 14.85 -2.70 23.52
N TRP A 300 14.59 -3.20 24.73
CA TRP A 300 13.25 -3.26 25.35
C TRP A 300 13.20 -2.52 26.68
N GLU A 301 14.01 -1.50 26.91
CA GLU A 301 13.99 -0.68 28.14
C GLU A 301 13.86 -1.51 29.43
N ASN A 302 14.61 -2.60 29.55
CA ASN A 302 14.59 -3.57 30.66
C ASN A 302 13.27 -4.35 30.83
N ARG A 303 12.39 -4.38 29.81
CA ARG A 303 11.20 -5.26 29.82
C ARG A 303 11.54 -6.66 29.32
N ASN A 304 10.84 -7.67 29.85
CA ASN A 304 10.96 -9.03 29.36
C ASN A 304 9.73 -9.43 28.54
N GLU A 305 8.65 -8.70 28.64
CA GLU A 305 7.38 -9.02 27.98
C GLU A 305 6.86 -7.82 27.19
N LEU A 306 6.36 -8.10 25.99
CA LEU A 306 5.62 -7.17 25.16
C LEU A 306 4.24 -7.80 24.82
N ILE A 307 3.18 -7.18 25.31
CA ILE A 307 1.80 -7.58 25.01
C ILE A 307 1.26 -6.67 23.90
N ILE A 308 0.91 -7.26 22.78
CA ILE A 308 0.30 -6.56 21.65
C ILE A 308 -1.21 -6.46 21.91
N GLU A 309 -1.73 -5.25 21.77
CA GLU A 309 -3.17 -5.01 21.89
C GLU A 309 -3.92 -5.67 20.74
N SER A 310 -5.00 -6.40 21.07
CA SER A 310 -5.88 -6.99 20.08
C SER A 310 -6.66 -5.93 19.32
N LYS A 311 -7.03 -6.22 18.07
CA LYS A 311 -7.92 -5.35 17.27
C LYS A 311 -9.40 -5.53 17.63
N GLY A 312 -9.72 -6.54 18.44
CA GLY A 312 -11.10 -6.88 18.78
C GLY A 312 -11.83 -7.62 17.66
N PHE A 313 -13.16 -7.56 17.70
CA PHE A 313 -13.97 -8.22 16.67
C PHE A 313 -14.02 -7.42 15.37
N SER A 314 -13.78 -8.10 14.26
CA SER A 314 -14.06 -7.57 12.93
C SER A 314 -15.31 -8.29 12.38
N ASP A 315 -16.44 -7.61 12.53
CA ASP A 315 -17.72 -8.06 12.00
C ASP A 315 -18.07 -7.22 10.77
N TRP A 316 -18.38 -7.88 9.65
CA TRP A 316 -19.14 -7.21 8.60
C TRP A 316 -20.57 -7.01 9.11
N PRO A 317 -21.09 -5.78 9.17
CA PRO A 317 -22.40 -5.53 9.74
C PRO A 317 -23.46 -6.35 9.03
N LYS A 318 -24.20 -7.18 9.78
CA LYS A 318 -25.45 -7.78 9.29
C LYS A 318 -26.51 -6.68 9.34
N ILE A 319 -26.98 -6.20 8.21
CA ILE A 319 -28.07 -5.22 8.16
C ILE A 319 -29.40 -5.95 8.01
N ASN A 320 -30.33 -5.66 8.93
CA ASN A 320 -31.62 -6.34 9.05
C ASN A 320 -32.74 -5.69 8.24
N SER A 321 -32.47 -4.68 7.39
CA SER A 321 -33.51 -4.00 6.60
C SER A 321 -33.32 -4.19 5.11
N LYS A 322 -34.23 -4.91 4.47
CA LYS A 322 -34.32 -4.98 3.02
C LYS A 322 -35.18 -3.82 2.50
N ASN A 323 -34.54 -2.84 1.89
CA ASN A 323 -35.19 -1.76 1.14
C ASN A 323 -35.06 -2.06 -0.36
N GLU A 324 -35.85 -3.00 -0.88
CA GLU A 324 -35.73 -3.52 -2.25
C GLU A 324 -36.19 -2.52 -3.34
N GLU A 325 -36.84 -1.42 -2.97
CA GLU A 325 -37.41 -0.43 -3.91
C GLU A 325 -36.47 0.73 -4.25
N ASN A 326 -35.39 0.94 -3.49
CA ASN A 326 -34.51 2.09 -3.70
C ASN A 326 -33.32 1.77 -4.61
N VAL A 327 -33.09 2.64 -5.59
CA VAL A 327 -31.95 2.58 -6.50
C VAL A 327 -31.19 3.88 -6.40
N LEU A 328 -29.87 3.83 -6.15
CA LEU A 328 -28.97 4.96 -6.28
C LEU A 328 -28.23 4.92 -7.62
N ASN A 329 -28.30 6.03 -8.35
CA ASN A 329 -27.60 6.21 -9.61
C ASN A 329 -26.35 7.07 -9.39
N ILE A 330 -25.18 6.54 -9.74
CA ILE A 330 -23.89 7.19 -9.55
C ILE A 330 -23.27 7.49 -10.91
N LEU A 331 -22.87 8.75 -11.15
CA LEU A 331 -22.04 9.13 -12.27
C LEU A 331 -20.57 9.15 -11.86
N SER A 332 -19.71 8.45 -12.58
CA SER A 332 -18.30 8.30 -12.23
C SER A 332 -17.37 8.40 -13.43
N ILE A 333 -16.16 8.90 -13.22
CA ILE A 333 -15.08 8.94 -14.22
C ILE A 333 -14.52 7.53 -14.39
N ALA A 334 -14.39 7.06 -15.63
CA ALA A 334 -13.77 5.78 -15.94
C ALA A 334 -12.32 5.72 -15.38
N SER A 335 -12.07 4.79 -14.47
CA SER A 335 -10.77 4.68 -13.75
C SER A 335 -10.64 3.36 -13.01
N PRO A 336 -9.42 2.98 -12.56
CA PRO A 336 -9.25 1.83 -11.67
C PRO A 336 -10.14 1.90 -10.42
N THR A 337 -10.30 3.08 -9.82
CA THR A 337 -11.18 3.26 -8.65
C THR A 337 -12.65 3.00 -8.96
N THR A 338 -13.14 3.36 -10.14
CA THR A 338 -14.54 3.05 -10.52
C THR A 338 -14.73 1.55 -10.71
N ARG A 339 -13.72 0.84 -11.23
CA ARG A 339 -13.77 -0.65 -11.31
C ARG A 339 -13.82 -1.26 -9.89
N ALA A 340 -12.99 -0.78 -8.98
CA ALA A 340 -13.02 -1.23 -7.58
C ALA A 340 -14.38 -0.91 -6.93
N LEU A 341 -14.92 0.30 -7.16
CA LEU A 341 -16.23 0.71 -6.66
C LEU A 341 -17.35 -0.23 -7.15
N LYS A 342 -17.37 -0.59 -8.43
CA LYS A 342 -18.34 -1.55 -8.99
C LYS A 342 -18.31 -2.92 -8.31
N THR A 343 -17.17 -3.29 -7.74
CA THR A 343 -17.03 -4.54 -6.97
C THR A 343 -17.49 -4.34 -5.52
N VAL A 344 -17.06 -3.27 -4.89
CA VAL A 344 -17.35 -2.98 -3.48
C VAL A 344 -18.85 -2.75 -3.24
N VAL A 345 -19.56 -2.11 -4.18
CA VAL A 345 -21.00 -1.85 -4.04
C VAL A 345 -21.84 -3.12 -3.91
N ASN A 346 -21.37 -4.27 -4.43
CA ASN A 346 -22.08 -5.55 -4.23
C ASN A 346 -22.25 -5.89 -2.74
N LEU A 347 -21.29 -5.47 -1.90
CA LEU A 347 -21.40 -5.65 -0.45
C LEU A 347 -22.46 -4.72 0.15
N TYR A 348 -22.52 -3.46 -0.31
CA TYR A 348 -23.56 -2.53 0.12
C TYR A 348 -24.95 -3.01 -0.27
N GLU A 349 -25.13 -3.42 -1.54
CA GLU A 349 -26.39 -3.98 -2.03
C GLU A 349 -26.82 -5.22 -1.23
N PHE A 350 -25.87 -6.11 -0.95
CA PHE A 350 -26.15 -7.32 -0.16
C PHE A 350 -26.61 -6.98 1.26
N ASN A 351 -25.98 -5.97 1.88
CA ASN A 351 -26.28 -5.60 3.26
C ASN A 351 -27.56 -4.77 3.41
N THR A 352 -27.87 -3.90 2.43
CA THR A 352 -28.97 -2.93 2.56
C THR A 352 -30.20 -3.26 1.69
N GLY A 353 -30.02 -4.09 0.66
CA GLY A 353 -31.04 -4.30 -0.40
C GLY A 353 -31.12 -3.16 -1.41
N ILE A 354 -30.45 -2.03 -1.19
CA ILE A 354 -30.45 -0.86 -2.08
C ILE A 354 -29.58 -1.16 -3.30
N LYS A 355 -30.14 -0.98 -4.50
CA LYS A 355 -29.42 -1.21 -5.76
C LYS A 355 -28.56 -0.02 -6.14
N ILE A 356 -27.32 -0.27 -6.60
CA ILE A 356 -26.39 0.77 -7.05
C ILE A 356 -26.16 0.64 -8.55
N ARG A 357 -26.45 1.70 -9.31
CA ARG A 357 -26.16 1.77 -10.75
C ARG A 357 -25.06 2.79 -11.00
N ILE A 358 -23.95 2.34 -11.55
CA ILE A 358 -22.80 3.19 -11.84
C ILE A 358 -22.70 3.39 -13.35
N THR A 359 -22.85 4.65 -13.77
CA THR A 359 -22.60 5.10 -15.14
C THR A 359 -21.19 5.64 -15.22
N GLU A 360 -20.39 5.13 -16.15
CA GLU A 360 -19.04 5.63 -16.42
C GLU A 360 -19.02 6.56 -17.62
N SER A 361 -18.22 7.61 -17.53
CA SER A 361 -17.91 8.50 -18.64
C SER A 361 -16.39 8.76 -18.67
N ASP A 362 -15.84 9.04 -19.85
CA ASP A 362 -14.50 9.59 -19.95
C ASP A 362 -14.43 11.00 -19.33
N TYR A 363 -13.22 11.44 -19.06
CA TYR A 363 -12.98 12.69 -18.33
C TYR A 363 -13.57 13.92 -19.03
N GLU A 364 -13.35 14.07 -20.33
CA GLU A 364 -13.80 15.23 -21.09
C GLU A 364 -15.32 15.27 -21.30
N SER A 365 -15.91 14.12 -21.64
CA SER A 365 -17.35 13.99 -21.80
C SER A 365 -18.09 14.23 -20.48
N MET A 366 -17.53 13.74 -19.37
CA MET A 366 -18.09 13.98 -18.05
C MET A 366 -18.02 15.45 -17.66
N TYR A 367 -16.87 16.12 -17.88
CA TYR A 367 -16.73 17.55 -17.62
C TYR A 367 -17.80 18.36 -18.37
N LYS A 368 -17.95 18.12 -19.68
CA LYS A 368 -18.96 18.79 -20.51
C LYS A 368 -20.38 18.53 -20.02
N LEU A 369 -20.69 17.28 -19.65
CA LEU A 369 -21.99 16.90 -19.14
C LEU A 369 -22.32 17.63 -17.83
N VAL A 370 -21.39 17.60 -16.86
CA VAL A 370 -21.56 18.22 -15.55
C VAL A 370 -21.66 19.74 -15.66
N LYS A 371 -20.80 20.37 -16.47
CA LYS A 371 -20.82 21.82 -16.71
C LYS A 371 -22.10 22.31 -17.36
N ASN A 372 -22.64 21.57 -18.33
CA ASN A 372 -23.81 22.00 -19.09
C ASN A 372 -25.14 21.73 -18.37
N ARG A 373 -25.23 20.68 -17.56
CA ARG A 373 -26.47 20.27 -16.90
C ARG A 373 -26.58 20.70 -15.43
N GLY A 374 -25.47 20.87 -14.72
CA GLY A 374 -25.46 21.25 -13.32
C GLY A 374 -26.43 20.43 -12.46
N ALA A 375 -27.40 21.08 -11.81
CA ALA A 375 -28.40 20.45 -10.95
C ALA A 375 -29.43 19.57 -11.70
N GLU A 376 -29.48 19.59 -13.04
CA GLU A 376 -30.37 18.74 -13.84
C GLU A 376 -29.80 17.36 -14.20
N LEU A 377 -28.65 17.00 -13.62
CA LEU A 377 -28.04 15.69 -13.79
C LEU A 377 -28.91 14.60 -13.13
N PRO A 378 -29.37 13.57 -13.87
CA PRO A 378 -30.26 12.52 -13.35
C PRO A 378 -29.51 11.45 -12.54
N TYR A 379 -28.67 11.88 -11.61
CA TYR A 379 -27.86 11.01 -10.75
C TYR A 379 -28.00 11.44 -9.29
N ASP A 380 -27.94 10.48 -8.38
CA ASP A 380 -28.00 10.72 -6.94
C ASP A 380 -26.64 11.13 -6.38
N ILE A 381 -25.58 10.52 -6.91
CA ILE A 381 -24.19 10.80 -6.52
C ILE A 381 -23.37 11.09 -7.78
N VAL A 382 -22.50 12.10 -7.69
CA VAL A 382 -21.57 12.42 -8.78
C VAL A 382 -20.15 12.38 -8.25
N ARG A 383 -19.28 11.63 -8.93
CA ARG A 383 -17.83 11.69 -8.70
C ARG A 383 -17.25 12.77 -9.60
N MET A 384 -16.85 13.89 -9.01
CA MET A 384 -16.30 15.05 -9.68
C MET A 384 -14.79 15.13 -9.48
N ASP A 385 -14.05 15.52 -10.53
CA ASP A 385 -12.63 15.80 -10.40
C ASP A 385 -12.40 17.00 -9.47
N LYS A 386 -11.31 16.95 -8.70
CA LYS A 386 -10.94 17.99 -7.74
C LYS A 386 -10.78 19.37 -8.41
N ASP A 387 -10.25 19.40 -9.63
CA ASP A 387 -9.97 20.64 -10.35
C ASP A 387 -11.24 21.34 -10.85
N TRP A 388 -12.38 20.61 -10.96
CA TRP A 388 -13.69 21.17 -11.29
C TRP A 388 -14.50 21.57 -10.06
N PHE A 389 -14.19 20.97 -8.93
CA PHE A 389 -14.98 21.08 -7.70
C PHE A 389 -15.20 22.54 -7.26
N PRO A 390 -14.17 23.42 -7.19
CA PRO A 390 -14.39 24.78 -6.73
C PRO A 390 -15.34 25.59 -7.62
N VAL A 391 -15.44 25.27 -8.91
CA VAL A 391 -16.27 26.01 -9.87
C VAL A 391 -17.68 25.40 -10.01
N LEU A 392 -17.79 24.06 -9.96
CA LEU A 392 -19.04 23.38 -10.31
C LEU A 392 -19.81 22.84 -9.11
N ALA A 393 -19.18 22.74 -7.92
CA ALA A 393 -19.80 22.10 -6.76
C ALA A 393 -21.13 22.75 -6.38
N LYS A 394 -21.18 24.07 -6.30
CA LYS A 394 -22.39 24.82 -5.92
C LYS A 394 -23.57 24.62 -6.89
N SER A 395 -23.30 24.37 -8.16
CA SER A 395 -24.38 24.11 -9.15
C SER A 395 -24.82 22.65 -9.17
N VAL A 396 -23.99 21.70 -8.72
CA VAL A 396 -24.24 20.25 -8.84
C VAL A 396 -24.62 19.63 -7.50
N PHE A 397 -23.91 19.99 -6.43
CA PHE A 397 -24.02 19.30 -5.14
C PHE A 397 -24.92 20.02 -4.15
N GLU A 398 -25.69 19.23 -3.40
CA GLU A 398 -26.30 19.66 -2.15
C GLU A 398 -25.21 19.77 -1.08
N PRO A 399 -25.13 20.87 -0.31
CA PRO A 399 -24.31 20.90 0.88
C PRO A 399 -24.67 19.75 1.81
N LEU A 400 -23.70 18.94 2.22
CA LEU A 400 -23.95 17.78 3.06
C LEU A 400 -24.47 18.19 4.44
N THR A 401 -24.14 19.41 4.89
CA THR A 401 -24.68 20.03 6.12
C THR A 401 -26.18 20.30 6.06
N ASN A 402 -26.77 20.45 4.86
CA ASN A 402 -28.23 20.56 4.71
C ASN A 402 -28.95 19.22 4.89
N ILE A 403 -28.25 18.11 4.63
CA ILE A 403 -28.80 16.75 4.79
C ILE A 403 -28.60 16.30 6.24
N GLU A 404 -27.41 16.52 6.80
CA GLU A 404 -27.05 16.18 8.18
C GLU A 404 -26.23 17.31 8.79
N SER A 405 -26.83 18.12 9.67
CA SER A 405 -26.24 19.36 10.20
C SER A 405 -24.93 19.16 10.96
N ASN A 406 -24.70 17.98 11.51
CA ASN A 406 -23.51 17.64 12.31
C ASN A 406 -22.59 16.63 11.62
N ILE A 407 -22.67 16.51 10.30
CA ILE A 407 -21.85 15.54 9.52
C ILE A 407 -20.36 15.68 9.80
N GLY A 408 -19.86 16.88 10.06
CA GLY A 408 -18.45 17.12 10.38
C GLY A 408 -17.93 16.28 11.56
N ASN A 409 -18.79 15.91 12.50
CA ASN A 409 -18.43 15.11 13.68
C ASN A 409 -18.18 13.63 13.36
N SER A 410 -18.62 13.16 12.20
CA SER A 410 -18.45 11.77 11.72
C SER A 410 -17.33 11.63 10.67
N LEU A 411 -16.60 12.71 10.38
CA LEU A 411 -15.56 12.75 9.37
C LEU A 411 -14.15 12.71 9.99
N ASP A 412 -13.72 11.55 10.43
CA ASP A 412 -12.40 11.29 11.01
C ASP A 412 -11.56 10.33 10.17
N GLY A 413 -10.32 10.11 10.54
CA GLY A 413 -9.44 9.10 9.94
C GLY A 413 -9.02 9.34 8.48
N PHE A 414 -9.24 10.54 7.93
CA PHE A 414 -8.81 10.90 6.59
C PHE A 414 -7.31 11.25 6.51
N LEU A 415 -6.76 11.17 5.31
CA LEU A 415 -5.40 11.64 5.00
C LEU A 415 -5.21 13.12 5.41
N PRO A 416 -3.98 13.55 5.73
CA PRO A 416 -3.71 14.94 6.08
C PRO A 416 -4.23 15.91 5.00
N ASN A 417 -4.95 16.95 5.43
CA ASN A 417 -5.57 17.97 4.58
C ASN A 417 -6.61 17.46 3.55
N ALA A 418 -6.99 16.17 3.57
CA ALA A 418 -7.95 15.63 2.60
C ALA A 418 -9.29 16.35 2.67
N LEU A 419 -9.87 16.52 3.85
CA LEU A 419 -11.14 17.25 4.00
C LEU A 419 -11.01 18.70 3.51
N LYS A 420 -9.94 19.41 3.91
CA LYS A 420 -9.69 20.79 3.46
C LYS A 420 -9.66 20.90 1.92
N ASN A 421 -8.99 19.96 1.25
CA ASN A 421 -8.72 20.06 -0.17
C ASN A 421 -9.82 19.48 -1.06
N TYR A 422 -10.71 18.63 -0.52
CA TYR A 422 -11.70 17.89 -1.32
C TYR A 422 -13.16 18.05 -0.83
N SER A 423 -13.40 18.63 0.36
CA SER A 423 -14.74 18.63 0.94
C SER A 423 -15.33 20.03 1.11
N TYR A 424 -14.49 20.98 1.52
CA TYR A 424 -14.95 22.32 1.89
C TYR A 424 -14.95 23.29 0.70
N LEU A 425 -16.03 24.06 0.60
CA LEU A 425 -16.13 25.24 -0.27
C LEU A 425 -16.90 26.33 0.48
N ASP A 426 -16.30 27.53 0.63
CA ASP A 426 -16.86 28.69 1.33
C ASP A 426 -17.37 28.38 2.76
N GLY A 427 -16.72 27.46 3.44
CA GLY A 427 -17.03 27.08 4.82
C GLY A 427 -18.03 25.92 4.97
N ASP A 428 -18.72 25.51 3.90
CA ASP A 428 -19.63 24.37 3.88
C ASP A 428 -18.99 23.09 3.34
N ILE A 429 -19.52 21.93 3.73
CA ILE A 429 -19.10 20.61 3.24
C ILE A 429 -20.00 20.22 2.08
N TYR A 430 -19.45 20.19 0.84
CA TYR A 430 -20.19 19.81 -0.37
C TYR A 430 -19.98 18.39 -0.83
N ALA A 431 -18.86 17.77 -0.43
CA ALA A 431 -18.50 16.44 -0.88
C ALA A 431 -17.60 15.72 0.15
N LEU A 432 -17.40 14.42 -0.04
CA LEU A 432 -16.35 13.65 0.64
C LEU A 432 -15.20 13.37 -0.30
N PRO A 433 -13.93 13.26 0.21
CA PRO A 433 -12.80 12.89 -0.62
C PRO A 433 -13.03 11.49 -1.22
N GLY A 434 -13.09 11.39 -2.55
CA GLY A 434 -13.34 10.13 -3.26
C GLY A 434 -12.05 9.37 -3.55
N THR A 435 -11.16 10.00 -4.30
CA THR A 435 -9.89 9.42 -4.76
C THR A 435 -8.77 10.43 -4.65
N PRO A 436 -8.28 10.75 -3.45
CA PRO A 436 -7.14 11.64 -3.36
C PRO A 436 -5.94 11.03 -4.09
N SER A 437 -5.24 11.85 -4.84
CA SER A 437 -4.06 11.45 -5.58
C SER A 437 -2.98 12.51 -5.52
N ILE A 438 -1.73 12.08 -5.65
CA ILE A 438 -0.55 12.93 -5.64
C ILE A 438 0.45 12.40 -6.64
N GLN A 439 1.26 13.28 -7.22
CA GLN A 439 2.34 12.86 -8.10
C GLN A 439 3.52 12.32 -7.29
N LEU A 440 4.07 11.20 -7.76
CA LEU A 440 5.36 10.67 -7.32
C LEU A 440 6.26 10.42 -8.53
N LEU A 441 7.55 10.53 -8.30
CA LEU A 441 8.57 10.04 -9.21
C LEU A 441 8.69 8.52 -9.03
N PHE A 442 8.59 7.77 -10.13
CA PHE A 442 8.91 6.34 -10.21
C PHE A 442 10.12 6.14 -11.10
N TYR A 443 10.99 5.22 -10.74
CA TYR A 443 12.22 4.95 -11.47
C TYR A 443 12.60 3.46 -11.44
N ARG A 444 13.40 3.06 -12.39
CA ARG A 444 13.97 1.71 -12.51
C ARG A 444 15.10 1.54 -11.50
N LYS A 445 14.76 1.01 -10.32
CA LYS A 445 15.70 0.78 -9.23
C LYS A 445 16.91 -0.07 -9.67
N ASP A 446 16.67 -1.10 -10.46
CA ASP A 446 17.71 -1.96 -11.03
C ASP A 446 18.74 -1.19 -11.88
N LEU A 447 18.32 -0.17 -12.62
CA LEU A 447 19.23 0.68 -13.42
C LEU A 447 20.00 1.67 -12.53
N PHE A 448 19.34 2.25 -11.55
CA PHE A 448 19.97 3.19 -10.62
C PHE A 448 20.93 2.51 -9.65
N GLU A 449 20.75 1.23 -9.35
CA GLU A 449 21.63 0.44 -8.49
C GLU A 449 22.76 -0.27 -9.25
N ASP A 450 22.71 -0.32 -10.59
CA ASP A 450 23.73 -0.96 -11.42
C ASP A 450 25.09 -0.29 -11.25
N THR A 451 26.08 -1.06 -10.80
CA THR A 451 27.44 -0.56 -10.52
C THR A 451 28.14 0.00 -11.75
N ARG A 452 27.89 -0.59 -12.94
CA ARG A 452 28.48 -0.13 -14.21
C ARG A 452 27.87 1.22 -14.61
N LEU A 453 26.54 1.35 -14.53
CA LEU A 453 25.85 2.60 -14.91
C LEU A 453 26.18 3.72 -13.94
N LYS A 454 26.25 3.46 -12.63
CA LYS A 454 26.76 4.43 -11.64
C LYS A 454 28.14 4.94 -11.99
N ARG A 455 29.03 4.04 -12.33
CA ARG A 455 30.41 4.40 -12.68
C ARG A 455 30.47 5.18 -13.99
N LEU A 456 29.74 4.75 -15.01
CA LEU A 456 29.65 5.44 -16.31
C LEU A 456 29.11 6.86 -16.13
N TYR A 457 28.04 7.03 -15.36
CA TYR A 457 27.46 8.33 -15.05
C TYR A 457 28.48 9.24 -14.35
N TYR A 458 29.21 8.70 -13.38
CA TYR A 458 30.29 9.45 -12.70
C TYR A 458 31.42 9.84 -13.65
N GLU A 459 31.80 8.98 -14.57
CA GLU A 459 32.82 9.28 -15.59
C GLU A 459 32.39 10.42 -16.51
N MET A 460 31.10 10.47 -16.89
CA MET A 460 30.56 11.52 -17.74
C MET A 460 30.37 12.87 -17.01
N TYR A 461 29.78 12.84 -15.81
CA TYR A 461 29.30 14.06 -15.16
C TYR A 461 30.05 14.44 -13.89
N LYS A 462 30.95 13.61 -13.37
CA LYS A 462 31.61 13.75 -12.06
C LYS A 462 30.62 13.90 -10.89
N LYS A 463 29.44 13.35 -11.04
CA LYS A 463 28.34 13.31 -10.07
C LYS A 463 27.90 11.87 -9.86
N SER A 464 27.38 11.53 -8.68
CA SER A 464 26.79 10.21 -8.39
C SER A 464 25.45 10.04 -9.11
N LEU A 465 25.15 8.84 -9.60
CA LEU A 465 23.83 8.51 -10.09
C LEU A 465 22.93 8.22 -8.90
N GLU A 466 22.11 9.18 -8.54
CA GLU A 466 21.16 9.15 -7.44
C GLU A 466 19.77 9.55 -7.92
N VAL A 467 18.75 9.29 -7.10
CA VAL A 467 17.38 9.73 -7.39
C VAL A 467 17.35 11.27 -7.49
N PRO A 468 16.86 11.86 -8.59
CA PRO A 468 16.94 13.30 -8.83
C PRO A 468 16.10 14.10 -7.82
N LYS A 469 16.68 15.19 -7.32
CA LYS A 469 16.03 16.14 -6.40
C LYS A 469 15.58 17.42 -7.08
N THR A 470 16.12 17.72 -8.26
CA THR A 470 15.75 18.87 -9.11
C THR A 470 15.41 18.41 -10.52
N PHE A 471 14.67 19.23 -11.29
CA PHE A 471 14.38 18.90 -12.69
C PHE A 471 15.62 19.01 -13.59
N GLU A 472 16.62 19.82 -13.23
CA GLU A 472 17.93 19.79 -13.88
C GLU A 472 18.59 18.41 -13.73
N GLU A 473 18.57 17.83 -12.52
CA GLU A 473 19.09 16.49 -12.27
C GLU A 473 18.27 15.43 -13.00
N TYR A 474 16.94 15.55 -12.96
CA TYR A 474 16.01 14.67 -13.68
C TYR A 474 16.33 14.62 -15.17
N ASN A 475 16.45 15.77 -15.82
CA ASN A 475 16.74 15.86 -17.24
C ASN A 475 18.15 15.39 -17.59
N ARG A 476 19.16 15.65 -16.74
CA ARG A 476 20.52 15.12 -16.93
C ARG A 476 20.53 13.58 -16.85
N ILE A 477 19.77 12.98 -15.95
CA ILE A 477 19.63 11.52 -15.82
C ILE A 477 18.81 10.98 -16.99
N ALA A 478 17.75 11.67 -17.40
CA ALA A 478 16.96 11.30 -18.58
C ALA A 478 17.81 11.30 -19.85
N TYR A 479 18.65 12.32 -20.07
CA TYR A 479 19.63 12.34 -21.16
C TYR A 479 20.56 11.13 -21.11
N PHE A 480 21.12 10.82 -19.93
CA PHE A 480 22.03 9.70 -19.74
C PHE A 480 21.39 8.35 -20.08
N PHE A 481 20.11 8.15 -19.77
CA PHE A 481 19.39 6.93 -20.04
C PHE A 481 18.74 6.87 -21.43
N THR A 482 18.71 7.95 -22.19
CA THR A 482 18.18 7.94 -23.57
C THR A 482 19.22 7.38 -24.53
N ASN A 483 18.94 6.22 -25.13
CA ASN A 483 19.90 5.51 -26.00
C ASN A 483 20.34 6.35 -27.22
N GLU A 484 19.46 7.21 -27.73
CA GLU A 484 19.77 8.14 -28.84
C GLU A 484 20.96 9.08 -28.50
N PHE A 485 21.10 9.48 -27.24
CA PHE A 485 22.14 10.42 -26.77
C PHE A 485 23.30 9.70 -26.07
N ASN A 486 23.08 8.48 -25.58
CA ASN A 486 24.06 7.64 -24.91
C ASN A 486 23.88 6.19 -25.30
N ASN A 487 24.62 5.72 -26.29
CA ASN A 487 24.58 4.35 -26.81
C ASN A 487 25.03 3.27 -25.81
N GLU A 488 25.57 3.65 -24.65
CA GLU A 488 25.82 2.73 -23.52
C GLU A 488 24.59 2.53 -22.63
N SER A 489 23.49 3.27 -22.87
CA SER A 489 22.23 3.07 -22.17
C SER A 489 21.60 1.72 -22.53
N PRO A 490 21.15 0.94 -21.53
CA PRO A 490 20.50 -0.35 -21.78
C PRO A 490 19.04 -0.24 -22.19
N ILE A 491 18.47 0.95 -22.20
CA ILE A 491 17.05 1.23 -22.49
C ILE A 491 16.88 2.37 -23.47
N LYS A 492 15.67 2.51 -24.05
CA LYS A 492 15.41 3.45 -25.13
C LYS A 492 15.28 4.89 -24.68
N TYR A 493 14.51 5.13 -23.60
CA TYR A 493 14.06 6.44 -23.19
C TYR A 493 14.46 6.76 -21.75
N GLY A 494 14.88 7.98 -21.51
CA GLY A 494 15.29 8.42 -20.19
C GLY A 494 14.12 8.72 -19.26
N CYS A 495 13.03 9.23 -19.82
CA CYS A 495 11.83 9.50 -19.03
C CYS A 495 10.55 9.30 -19.85
N SER A 496 9.41 9.18 -19.17
CA SER A 496 8.10 9.28 -19.79
C SER A 496 7.57 10.72 -19.71
N PHE A 497 6.67 11.08 -20.63
CA PHE A 497 6.04 12.37 -20.69
C PHE A 497 4.59 12.24 -21.20
N THR A 498 3.62 12.81 -20.49
CA THR A 498 2.20 12.70 -20.85
C THR A 498 1.78 13.93 -21.66
N SER A 499 1.58 13.80 -22.99
CA SER A 499 1.47 14.91 -23.94
C SER A 499 0.23 14.91 -24.83
N GLY A 500 -0.65 13.92 -24.75
CA GLY A 500 -1.80 13.83 -25.67
C GLY A 500 -2.80 14.97 -25.46
N GLU A 501 -3.32 15.11 -24.27
CA GLU A 501 -4.27 16.16 -23.92
C GLU A 501 -3.55 17.44 -23.46
N PRO A 502 -4.01 18.63 -23.88
CA PRO A 502 -3.39 19.90 -23.44
C PRO A 502 -3.33 20.04 -21.91
N GLY A 503 -4.38 19.65 -21.19
CA GLY A 503 -4.42 19.74 -19.73
C GLY A 503 -3.28 18.97 -19.05
N THR A 504 -2.92 17.79 -19.57
CA THR A 504 -1.80 17.00 -19.03
C THR A 504 -0.45 17.70 -19.27
N VAL A 505 -0.26 18.31 -20.45
CA VAL A 505 0.95 19.11 -20.73
C VAL A 505 1.02 20.34 -19.83
N GLY A 506 -0.12 20.97 -19.54
CA GLY A 506 -0.19 22.09 -18.58
C GLY A 506 0.23 21.67 -17.17
N VAL A 507 -0.15 20.47 -16.73
CA VAL A 507 0.27 19.89 -15.43
C VAL A 507 1.77 19.58 -15.45
N GLU A 508 2.31 19.02 -16.54
CA GLU A 508 3.75 18.77 -16.70
C GLU A 508 4.57 20.06 -16.60
N PHE A 509 4.10 21.15 -17.19
CA PHE A 509 4.73 22.47 -17.07
C PHE A 509 4.60 23.03 -15.65
N LEU A 510 3.40 23.02 -15.08
CA LEU A 510 3.15 23.58 -13.74
C LEU A 510 3.94 22.87 -12.64
N MET A 511 4.11 21.56 -12.71
CA MET A 511 4.91 20.80 -11.76
C MET A 511 6.38 21.30 -11.77
N ARG A 512 6.95 21.55 -12.92
CA ARG A 512 8.30 22.14 -13.06
C ARG A 512 8.32 23.60 -12.60
N TYR A 513 7.30 24.38 -12.95
CA TYR A 513 7.17 25.75 -12.49
C TYR A 513 7.20 25.85 -10.96
N PHE A 514 6.43 24.99 -10.25
CA PHE A 514 6.40 24.99 -8.80
C PHE A 514 7.67 24.45 -8.13
N SER A 515 8.59 23.85 -8.87
CA SER A 515 9.92 23.56 -8.35
C SER A 515 10.81 24.81 -8.23
N HIS A 516 10.49 25.88 -8.98
CA HIS A 516 11.22 27.15 -9.00
C HIS A 516 10.48 28.30 -8.30
N SER A 517 9.13 28.25 -8.23
CA SER A 517 8.28 29.28 -7.63
C SER A 517 7.15 28.69 -6.82
N LYS A 518 6.83 29.33 -5.69
CA LYS A 518 5.69 28.91 -4.86
C LYS A 518 4.37 29.54 -5.29
N ARG A 519 4.39 30.55 -6.14
CA ARG A 519 3.20 31.31 -6.56
C ARG A 519 3.12 31.36 -8.07
N LEU A 520 1.93 31.12 -8.60
CA LEU A 520 1.63 31.26 -10.02
C LEU A 520 0.98 32.62 -10.34
N PHE A 521 0.37 33.26 -9.34
CA PHE A 521 -0.32 34.55 -9.47
C PHE A 521 0.25 35.56 -8.48
N ASP A 522 0.21 36.83 -8.86
CA ASP A 522 0.44 37.96 -7.97
C ASP A 522 -0.81 38.28 -7.14
N GLU A 523 -0.73 39.28 -6.27
CA GLU A 523 -1.85 39.70 -5.39
C GLU A 523 -3.03 40.31 -6.19
N ASN A 524 -2.84 40.70 -7.44
CA ASN A 524 -3.85 41.21 -8.34
C ASN A 524 -4.44 40.15 -9.27
N GLY A 525 -4.04 38.87 -9.12
CA GLY A 525 -4.49 37.79 -9.98
C GLY A 525 -3.84 37.75 -11.35
N ASN A 526 -2.73 38.45 -11.58
CA ASN A 526 -1.96 38.35 -12.84
C ASN A 526 -1.06 37.12 -12.79
N ILE A 527 -0.98 36.42 -13.92
CA ILE A 527 -0.15 35.22 -14.01
C ILE A 527 1.35 35.55 -14.12
N LEU A 528 2.18 34.89 -13.33
CA LEU A 528 3.62 35.15 -13.19
C LEU A 528 4.46 34.31 -14.18
N LEU A 529 4.16 34.39 -15.48
CA LEU A 529 4.91 33.68 -16.53
C LEU A 529 6.07 34.48 -17.13
N ASN A 530 6.13 35.78 -16.96
CA ASN A 530 7.29 36.57 -17.37
C ASN A 530 8.38 36.57 -16.27
N THR A 531 8.84 35.40 -15.90
CA THR A 531 9.83 35.17 -14.81
C THR A 531 10.86 34.15 -15.26
N GLU A 532 12.06 34.17 -14.63
CA GLU A 532 13.06 33.12 -14.88
C GLU A 532 12.55 31.74 -14.45
N ALA A 533 11.78 31.66 -13.39
CA ALA A 533 11.12 30.42 -12.98
C ALA A 533 10.26 29.78 -14.07
N ALA A 534 9.52 30.60 -14.84
CA ALA A 534 8.71 30.10 -15.94
C ALA A 534 9.59 29.68 -17.15
N ARG A 535 10.67 30.43 -17.43
CA ARG A 535 11.64 30.09 -18.49
C ARG A 535 12.35 28.75 -18.18
N ASP A 536 12.82 28.59 -16.96
CA ASP A 536 13.48 27.35 -16.51
C ASP A 536 12.52 26.14 -16.58
N ALA A 537 11.31 26.30 -16.06
CA ALA A 537 10.28 25.28 -16.13
C ALA A 537 9.96 24.86 -17.57
N LEU A 538 9.89 25.82 -18.50
CA LEU A 538 9.62 25.51 -19.90
C LEU A 538 10.82 24.86 -20.61
N ARG A 539 12.07 25.27 -20.30
CA ARG A 539 13.28 24.56 -20.77
C ARG A 539 13.27 23.10 -20.28
N GLU A 540 13.03 22.88 -18.99
CA GLU A 540 12.98 21.57 -18.40
C GLU A 540 11.86 20.70 -19.00
N THR A 541 10.71 21.32 -19.34
CA THR A 541 9.60 20.63 -20.02
C THR A 541 9.99 20.19 -21.42
N LYS A 542 10.63 21.08 -22.23
CA LYS A 542 11.14 20.75 -23.57
C LYS A 542 12.18 19.65 -23.54
N ASP A 543 13.11 19.70 -22.57
CA ASP A 543 14.15 18.69 -22.43
C ASP A 543 13.55 17.32 -22.09
N SER A 544 12.62 17.26 -21.13
CA SER A 544 11.95 16.00 -20.78
C SER A 544 11.20 15.39 -21.97
N TRP A 545 10.53 16.21 -22.79
CA TRP A 545 9.92 15.75 -24.04
C TRP A 545 10.95 15.14 -24.99
N ASN A 546 12.12 15.76 -25.13
CA ASN A 546 13.19 15.26 -26.01
C ASN A 546 13.74 13.90 -25.55
N TYR A 547 13.70 13.60 -24.26
CA TYR A 547 14.21 12.35 -23.68
C TYR A 547 13.13 11.26 -23.50
N SER A 548 11.90 11.53 -23.96
CA SER A 548 10.76 10.61 -23.94
C SER A 548 10.58 9.88 -25.27
N SER A 549 9.62 8.97 -25.33
CA SER A 549 9.21 8.24 -26.54
C SER A 549 8.60 9.13 -27.62
N LYS A 550 8.19 10.34 -27.28
CA LYS A 550 7.41 11.27 -28.11
C LYS A 550 6.07 10.71 -28.57
N ILE A 551 5.58 9.65 -27.88
CA ILE A 551 4.22 9.13 -28.09
C ILE A 551 3.24 10.04 -27.33
N GLU A 552 2.21 10.50 -28.03
CA GLU A 552 1.17 11.33 -27.42
C GLU A 552 0.17 10.47 -26.62
N HIS A 553 0.47 10.24 -25.37
CA HIS A 553 -0.45 9.60 -24.42
C HIS A 553 -1.50 10.59 -23.94
N ASN A 554 -2.78 10.27 -24.11
CA ASN A 554 -3.87 11.16 -23.69
C ASN A 554 -3.98 11.29 -22.18
N TRP A 555 -3.58 10.25 -21.45
CA TRP A 555 -3.76 10.20 -20.01
C TRP A 555 -2.59 9.52 -19.29
N TRP A 556 -2.42 9.80 -18.00
CA TRP A 556 -1.37 9.22 -17.18
C TRP A 556 -1.40 7.69 -17.09
N THR A 557 -2.57 7.06 -17.24
CA THR A 557 -2.65 5.58 -17.28
C THR A 557 -1.89 5.01 -18.46
N ASP A 558 -1.97 5.66 -19.64
CA ASP A 558 -1.32 5.19 -20.85
C ASP A 558 0.21 5.37 -20.76
N SER A 559 0.68 6.53 -20.28
CA SER A 559 2.10 6.77 -20.08
C SER A 559 2.69 5.94 -18.93
N ALA A 560 1.90 5.64 -17.88
CA ALA A 560 2.31 4.71 -16.83
C ALA A 560 2.44 3.28 -17.38
N TRP A 561 1.57 2.89 -18.29
CA TRP A 561 1.68 1.59 -18.96
C TRP A 561 2.92 1.49 -19.85
N GLU A 562 3.28 2.56 -20.58
CA GLU A 562 4.55 2.64 -21.33
C GLU A 562 5.77 2.42 -20.41
N PHE A 563 5.78 3.03 -19.23
CA PHE A 563 6.83 2.78 -18.23
C PHE A 563 6.84 1.32 -17.76
N ALA A 564 5.67 0.70 -17.58
CA ALA A 564 5.54 -0.71 -17.19
C ALA A 564 6.08 -1.69 -18.24
N GLU A 565 6.14 -1.29 -19.52
CA GLU A 565 6.79 -2.04 -20.60
C GLU A 565 8.32 -2.11 -20.47
N GLY A 566 8.94 -1.24 -19.68
CA GLY A 566 10.33 -1.35 -19.25
C GLY A 566 11.37 -0.63 -20.11
N ASP A 567 10.95 0.05 -21.17
CA ASP A 567 11.84 0.78 -22.08
C ASP A 567 12.22 2.19 -21.61
N THR A 568 11.70 2.62 -20.43
CA THR A 568 11.87 3.96 -19.86
C THR A 568 12.53 3.89 -18.48
N ALA A 569 13.45 4.83 -18.17
CA ALA A 569 14.19 4.83 -16.88
C ALA A 569 13.36 5.34 -15.71
N MET A 570 12.57 6.38 -15.93
CA MET A 570 11.80 7.05 -14.89
C MET A 570 10.59 7.81 -15.45
N GLY A 571 9.63 8.11 -14.60
CA GLY A 571 8.46 8.89 -14.95
C GLY A 571 7.76 9.45 -13.71
N ILE A 572 6.96 10.49 -13.89
CA ILE A 572 6.20 11.12 -12.82
C ILE A 572 4.71 10.88 -13.08
N TYR A 573 4.04 10.24 -12.12
CA TYR A 573 2.65 9.80 -12.30
C TYR A 573 1.81 10.11 -11.07
N MET A 574 0.53 10.34 -11.28
CA MET A 574 -0.48 10.33 -10.23
C MET A 574 -0.66 8.91 -9.68
N ILE A 575 -0.58 8.72 -8.37
CA ILE A 575 -0.59 7.37 -7.73
C ILE A 575 -1.84 6.54 -8.02
N ASN A 576 -2.96 7.16 -8.38
CA ASN A 576 -4.20 6.47 -8.75
C ASN A 576 -4.18 5.82 -10.15
N HIS A 577 -3.10 6.01 -10.93
CA HIS A 577 -2.95 5.46 -12.28
C HIS A 577 -1.89 4.35 -12.38
N VAL A 578 -1.16 4.05 -11.30
CA VAL A 578 0.02 3.18 -11.31
C VAL A 578 -0.17 1.78 -10.72
N SER A 579 -1.39 1.39 -10.37
CA SER A 579 -1.67 0.05 -9.82
C SER A 579 -1.24 -1.09 -10.77
N GLY A 580 -1.16 -0.82 -12.09
CA GLY A 580 -0.66 -1.77 -13.08
C GLY A 580 0.82 -2.12 -12.96
N PHE A 581 1.63 -1.34 -12.26
CA PHE A 581 3.08 -1.57 -12.12
C PHE A 581 3.43 -2.90 -11.44
N VAL A 582 2.56 -3.38 -10.58
CA VAL A 582 2.73 -4.66 -9.87
C VAL A 582 2.01 -5.82 -10.53
N GLY A 583 1.29 -5.55 -11.62
CA GLY A 583 0.53 -6.55 -12.37
C GLY A 583 1.41 -7.60 -13.07
N PRO A 584 0.82 -8.74 -13.48
CA PRO A 584 1.57 -9.84 -14.13
C PRO A 584 2.19 -9.43 -15.47
N ASP A 585 1.57 -8.49 -16.18
CA ASP A 585 2.02 -8.03 -17.50
C ASP A 585 3.12 -6.95 -17.41
N SER A 586 3.41 -6.43 -16.21
CA SER A 586 4.45 -5.43 -15.99
C SER A 586 5.86 -6.05 -16.09
N LYS A 587 6.68 -5.56 -17.00
CA LYS A 587 8.08 -5.98 -17.15
C LYS A 587 9.02 -5.38 -16.08
N ILE A 588 8.51 -4.42 -15.32
CA ILE A 588 9.27 -3.72 -14.26
C ILE A 588 8.87 -4.16 -12.84
N ARG A 589 8.01 -5.14 -12.70
CA ARG A 589 7.61 -5.67 -11.39
C ARG A 589 8.83 -6.07 -10.56
N GLY A 590 8.90 -5.58 -9.30
CA GLY A 590 10.03 -5.80 -8.40
C GLY A 590 11.27 -4.93 -8.68
N LYS A 591 11.27 -4.12 -9.76
CA LYS A 591 12.39 -3.26 -10.17
C LYS A 591 12.11 -1.77 -10.00
N ILE A 592 11.03 -1.41 -9.30
CA ILE A 592 10.54 -0.04 -9.19
C ILE A 592 11.04 0.57 -7.89
N GLY A 593 11.62 1.77 -7.98
CA GLY A 593 11.82 2.68 -6.88
C GLY A 593 10.87 3.87 -7.00
N TRP A 594 10.64 4.59 -5.92
CA TRP A 594 9.80 5.77 -5.88
C TRP A 594 10.39 6.85 -4.98
N SER A 595 10.02 8.08 -5.26
CA SER A 595 10.42 9.26 -4.49
C SER A 595 9.37 10.37 -4.65
N ILE A 596 9.48 11.40 -3.84
CA ILE A 596 8.79 12.66 -4.12
C ILE A 596 9.28 13.22 -5.47
N VAL A 597 8.44 14.01 -6.13
CA VAL A 597 8.82 14.69 -7.38
C VAL A 597 10.02 15.62 -7.17
N PRO A 598 10.85 15.86 -8.19
CA PRO A 598 11.89 16.86 -8.11
C PRO A 598 11.33 18.23 -7.71
N GLY A 599 11.99 18.92 -6.78
CA GLY A 599 11.54 20.20 -6.23
C GLY A 599 10.59 20.12 -5.04
N ASP A 600 10.24 18.91 -4.58
CA ASP A 600 9.41 18.64 -3.37
C ASP A 600 7.99 19.28 -3.38
N ASN A 601 7.45 19.65 -4.55
CA ASN A 601 6.15 20.28 -4.70
C ASN A 601 5.21 19.45 -5.62
N PRO A 602 4.76 18.25 -5.21
CA PRO A 602 3.91 17.42 -6.03
C PRO A 602 2.53 18.07 -6.27
N MET A 603 2.00 17.90 -7.46
CA MET A 603 0.64 18.31 -7.79
C MET A 603 -0.37 17.38 -7.13
N LEU A 604 -1.45 17.98 -6.61
CA LEU A 604 -2.57 17.25 -6.02
C LEU A 604 -3.64 17.03 -7.08
N GLY A 605 -4.06 15.80 -7.25
CA GLY A 605 -5.13 15.39 -8.18
C GLY A 605 -6.19 14.55 -7.51
N GLY A 606 -7.03 13.92 -8.32
CA GLY A 606 -8.05 12.99 -7.85
C GLY A 606 -9.46 13.55 -7.87
N SER A 607 -10.37 13.00 -7.07
CA SER A 607 -11.79 13.32 -7.17
C SER A 607 -12.50 13.35 -5.82
N VAL A 608 -13.66 14.00 -5.84
CA VAL A 608 -14.63 14.07 -4.75
C VAL A 608 -15.88 13.26 -5.09
N LEU A 609 -16.64 12.87 -4.07
CA LEU A 609 -17.97 12.27 -4.19
C LEU A 609 -18.97 13.15 -3.47
N GLY A 610 -19.96 13.68 -4.19
CA GLY A 610 -20.98 14.55 -3.64
C GLY A 610 -22.40 14.06 -3.94
N VAL A 611 -23.35 14.43 -3.09
CA VAL A 611 -24.78 14.20 -3.29
C VAL A 611 -25.31 15.23 -4.26
N SER A 612 -25.95 14.80 -5.32
CA SER A 612 -26.53 15.70 -6.34
C SER A 612 -27.73 16.45 -5.78
N LYS A 613 -27.87 17.73 -6.15
CA LYS A 613 -29.09 18.51 -5.88
C LYS A 613 -30.36 17.88 -6.48
N TYR A 614 -30.23 17.17 -7.60
CA TYR A 614 -31.30 16.44 -8.25
C TYR A 614 -31.82 15.26 -7.43
N SER A 615 -30.98 14.63 -6.60
CA SER A 615 -31.35 13.43 -5.87
C SER A 615 -32.59 13.63 -5.00
N LYS A 616 -33.53 12.70 -5.11
CA LYS A 616 -34.69 12.56 -4.24
C LYS A 616 -34.39 11.67 -3.02
N ASN A 617 -33.26 10.96 -3.05
CA ASN A 617 -32.81 10.00 -2.05
C ASN A 617 -31.57 10.52 -1.30
N LYS A 618 -31.56 11.81 -0.92
CA LYS A 618 -30.37 12.49 -0.38
C LYS A 618 -29.82 11.81 0.88
N ASP A 619 -30.70 11.39 1.79
CA ASP A 619 -30.31 10.70 3.02
C ASP A 619 -29.62 9.35 2.70
N ILE A 620 -30.18 8.56 1.80
CA ILE A 620 -29.61 7.26 1.36
C ILE A 620 -28.29 7.49 0.64
N ALA A 621 -28.18 8.53 -0.18
CA ALA A 621 -26.96 8.89 -0.88
C ALA A 621 -25.86 9.31 0.11
N LEU A 622 -26.18 10.08 1.15
CA LEU A 622 -25.24 10.43 2.19
C LEU A 622 -24.81 9.23 3.02
N ASP A 623 -25.72 8.33 3.39
CA ASP A 623 -25.39 7.09 4.08
C ASP A 623 -24.45 6.22 3.27
N PHE A 624 -24.65 6.13 1.94
CA PHE A 624 -23.72 5.45 1.06
C PHE A 624 -22.34 6.12 1.04
N LEU A 625 -22.25 7.45 0.98
CA LEU A 625 -20.97 8.16 1.03
C LEU A 625 -20.22 7.93 2.36
N LYS A 626 -20.93 7.90 3.48
CA LYS A 626 -20.35 7.54 4.79
C LYS A 626 -19.86 6.09 4.79
N TRP A 627 -20.68 5.16 4.24
CA TRP A 627 -20.32 3.75 4.17
C TRP A 627 -19.06 3.52 3.34
N ILE A 628 -18.94 4.11 2.13
CA ILE A 628 -17.75 3.96 1.28
C ILE A 628 -16.51 4.61 1.91
N SER A 629 -16.71 5.56 2.80
CA SER A 629 -15.65 6.25 3.55
C SER A 629 -15.26 5.56 4.85
N ARG A 630 -15.76 4.36 5.14
CA ARG A 630 -15.31 3.55 6.29
C ARG A 630 -13.88 3.05 6.06
N ASP A 631 -13.16 2.79 7.16
CA ASP A 631 -11.77 2.32 7.11
C ASP A 631 -11.63 0.98 6.40
N ASP A 632 -12.49 0.00 6.74
CA ASP A 632 -12.50 -1.34 6.14
C ASP A 632 -12.84 -1.29 4.64
N ILE A 633 -13.86 -0.52 4.26
CA ILE A 633 -14.30 -0.38 2.88
C ILE A 633 -13.26 0.37 2.04
N GLY A 634 -12.70 1.45 2.61
CA GLY A 634 -11.63 2.21 1.96
C GLY A 634 -10.39 1.36 1.71
N THR A 635 -9.98 0.57 2.68
CA THR A 635 -8.82 -0.34 2.55
C THR A 635 -9.08 -1.45 1.52
N ALA A 636 -10.28 -2.08 1.56
CA ALA A 636 -10.67 -3.05 0.55
C ALA A 636 -10.68 -2.45 -0.87
N THR A 637 -11.16 -1.20 -1.01
CA THR A 637 -11.16 -0.49 -2.31
C THR A 637 -9.76 -0.33 -2.88
N VAL A 638 -8.76 -0.06 -2.03
CA VAL A 638 -7.36 0.08 -2.47
C VAL A 638 -6.80 -1.28 -2.90
N LEU A 639 -7.02 -2.36 -2.16
CA LEU A 639 -6.61 -3.71 -2.57
C LEU A 639 -7.21 -4.14 -3.91
N LEU A 640 -8.41 -3.68 -4.23
CA LEU A 640 -9.06 -3.91 -5.53
C LEU A 640 -8.52 -3.00 -6.65
N GLY A 641 -7.43 -2.27 -6.41
CA GLY A 641 -6.78 -1.40 -7.40
C GLY A 641 -7.34 0.02 -7.48
N GLY A 642 -8.25 0.39 -6.58
CA GLY A 642 -8.77 1.75 -6.44
C GLY A 642 -7.92 2.61 -5.51
N MET A 643 -8.50 3.74 -5.07
CA MET A 643 -7.93 4.64 -4.08
C MET A 643 -8.94 4.93 -2.98
N SER A 644 -8.44 5.28 -1.81
CA SER A 644 -9.23 5.73 -0.67
C SER A 644 -8.61 6.97 -0.04
N ALA A 645 -9.43 7.79 0.58
CA ALA A 645 -8.98 8.93 1.37
C ALA A 645 -8.69 8.58 2.84
N LYS A 646 -8.99 7.36 3.26
CA LYS A 646 -8.79 6.94 4.65
C LYS A 646 -7.34 6.60 4.91
N LYS A 647 -6.79 7.16 5.99
CA LYS A 647 -5.41 6.94 6.42
C LYS A 647 -5.13 5.46 6.69
N SER A 648 -6.11 4.73 7.24
CA SER A 648 -6.02 3.30 7.52
C SER A 648 -5.62 2.46 6.31
N ALA A 649 -6.09 2.83 5.10
CA ALA A 649 -5.72 2.15 3.86
C ALA A 649 -4.22 2.28 3.53
N TYR A 650 -3.59 3.38 3.91
CA TYR A 650 -2.15 3.62 3.70
C TYR A 650 -1.29 3.03 4.82
N ASP A 651 -1.87 2.71 5.96
CA ASP A 651 -1.22 2.07 7.10
C ASP A 651 -1.39 0.53 7.08
N ASP A 652 -2.27 0.01 6.21
CA ASP A 652 -2.56 -1.41 6.09
C ASP A 652 -1.39 -2.19 5.47
N ALA A 653 -1.07 -3.33 6.06
CA ALA A 653 0.07 -4.12 5.66
C ALA A 653 -0.13 -4.85 4.32
N GLU A 654 -1.33 -5.39 4.05
CA GLU A 654 -1.62 -6.05 2.77
C GLU A 654 -1.65 -5.05 1.62
N VAL A 655 -2.14 -3.83 1.86
CA VAL A 655 -2.07 -2.72 0.91
C VAL A 655 -0.62 -2.35 0.61
N ASN A 656 0.22 -2.22 1.64
CA ASN A 656 1.63 -1.86 1.45
C ASN A 656 2.46 -2.98 0.81
N ASP A 657 2.09 -4.25 0.99
CA ASP A 657 2.68 -5.35 0.25
C ASP A 657 2.30 -5.30 -1.25
N ALA A 658 1.05 -4.94 -1.55
CA ALA A 658 0.58 -4.81 -2.93
C ALA A 658 1.09 -3.54 -3.61
N TYR A 659 1.07 -2.41 -2.91
CA TYR A 659 1.39 -1.07 -3.43
C TYR A 659 2.36 -0.34 -2.50
N PRO A 660 3.64 -0.71 -2.47
CA PRO A 660 4.59 -0.30 -1.44
C PRO A 660 4.93 1.20 -1.44
N TRP A 661 4.57 1.94 -2.48
CA TRP A 661 4.72 3.40 -2.54
C TRP A 661 3.67 4.17 -1.73
N LEU A 662 2.56 3.53 -1.29
CA LEU A 662 1.45 4.23 -0.65
C LEU A 662 1.80 4.76 0.75
N ASP A 663 2.55 4.01 1.57
CA ASP A 663 3.04 4.55 2.86
C ASP A 663 3.92 5.79 2.65
N TYR A 664 4.72 5.80 1.59
CA TYR A 664 5.52 6.97 1.23
C TYR A 664 4.64 8.12 0.72
N ALA A 665 3.67 7.84 -0.16
CA ALA A 665 2.72 8.82 -0.68
C ALA A 665 1.96 9.53 0.43
N LYS A 666 1.51 8.81 1.47
CA LYS A 666 0.86 9.38 2.65
C LYS A 666 1.64 10.54 3.26
N LYS A 667 2.97 10.41 3.34
CA LYS A 667 3.86 11.46 3.88
C LYS A 667 3.96 12.66 2.96
N CYS A 668 3.90 12.44 1.63
CA CYS A 668 4.03 13.48 0.61
C CYS A 668 2.79 14.38 0.48
N PHE A 669 1.60 13.93 0.90
CA PHE A 669 0.37 14.76 0.86
C PHE A 669 0.50 16.08 1.62
N LYS A 670 1.40 16.18 2.61
CA LYS A 670 1.67 17.43 3.34
C LYS A 670 2.36 18.49 2.48
N ASN A 671 3.11 18.06 1.46
CA ASN A 671 3.89 18.92 0.56
C ASN A 671 3.13 19.25 -0.73
N ALA A 672 1.89 18.74 -0.88
CA ALA A 672 1.13 18.92 -2.09
C ALA A 672 0.84 20.39 -2.38
N GLN A 673 1.06 20.78 -3.64
CA GLN A 673 0.72 22.12 -4.11
C GLN A 673 -0.80 22.28 -4.20
N THR A 674 -1.36 23.28 -3.51
CA THR A 674 -2.81 23.51 -3.40
C THR A 674 -3.25 24.92 -3.74
N ASP A 675 -2.38 25.92 -3.62
CA ASP A 675 -2.74 27.34 -3.65
C ASP A 675 -2.39 27.98 -5.02
N TYR A 676 -2.96 27.44 -6.11
CA TYR A 676 -2.70 27.91 -7.47
C TYR A 676 -3.98 28.03 -8.32
N TYR A 677 -5.13 28.21 -7.67
CA TYR A 677 -6.37 28.47 -8.39
C TYR A 677 -6.41 29.90 -8.95
N PRO A 678 -6.84 30.08 -10.21
CA PRO A 678 -6.99 31.40 -10.81
C PRO A 678 -8.23 32.09 -10.24
N ILE A 679 -8.01 33.02 -9.35
CA ILE A 679 -9.09 33.84 -8.72
C ILE A 679 -9.05 35.23 -9.33
N VAL A 680 -10.20 35.70 -9.85
CA VAL A 680 -10.37 37.05 -10.43
C VAL A 680 -11.61 37.67 -9.78
N ASP A 681 -11.45 38.85 -9.19
CA ASP A 681 -12.51 39.56 -8.43
C ASP A 681 -13.23 38.69 -7.39
N GLY A 682 -12.49 37.78 -6.75
CA GLY A 682 -13.01 36.84 -5.75
C GLY A 682 -13.58 35.53 -6.32
N ASP A 683 -13.77 35.43 -7.61
CA ASP A 683 -14.30 34.23 -8.28
C ASP A 683 -13.18 33.33 -8.84
N ASN A 684 -13.32 32.00 -8.64
CA ASN A 684 -12.46 31.00 -9.26
C ASN A 684 -12.86 30.80 -10.73
N ILE A 685 -11.95 31.11 -11.67
CA ILE A 685 -12.20 31.01 -13.10
C ILE A 685 -11.92 29.64 -13.72
N GLY A 686 -11.50 28.67 -12.90
CA GLY A 686 -11.36 27.26 -13.27
C GLY A 686 -9.93 26.82 -13.50
N LEU A 687 -9.49 25.85 -12.70
CA LEU A 687 -8.14 25.30 -12.82
C LEU A 687 -7.98 24.47 -14.11
N LYS A 688 -9.00 23.70 -14.49
CA LYS A 688 -8.97 22.93 -15.73
C LYS A 688 -8.79 23.82 -16.97
N GLU A 689 -9.47 24.95 -17.02
CA GLU A 689 -9.35 25.93 -18.11
C GLU A 689 -7.92 26.51 -18.15
N LEU A 690 -7.34 26.81 -16.98
CA LEU A 690 -5.96 27.29 -16.88
C LEU A 690 -4.96 26.22 -17.37
N GLN A 691 -5.09 24.97 -16.88
CA GLN A 691 -4.22 23.87 -17.30
C GLN A 691 -4.29 23.63 -18.80
N ASN A 692 -5.50 23.63 -19.38
CA ASN A 692 -5.68 23.50 -20.82
C ASN A 692 -5.03 24.64 -21.61
N LEU A 693 -5.23 25.87 -21.16
CA LEU A 693 -4.66 27.06 -21.81
C LEU A 693 -3.12 27.00 -21.83
N LEU A 694 -2.52 26.76 -20.67
CA LEU A 694 -1.07 26.60 -20.53
C LEU A 694 -0.56 25.44 -21.40
N GLY A 695 -1.27 24.32 -21.35
CA GLY A 695 -0.90 23.12 -22.11
C GLY A 695 -1.01 23.33 -23.64
N VAL A 696 -1.99 24.06 -24.14
CA VAL A 696 -2.09 24.41 -25.58
C VAL A 696 -0.87 25.20 -26.01
N ALA A 697 -0.51 26.28 -25.29
CA ALA A 697 0.63 27.11 -25.61
C ALA A 697 1.96 26.32 -25.55
N VAL A 698 2.17 25.56 -24.47
CA VAL A 698 3.38 24.74 -24.24
C VAL A 698 3.49 23.62 -25.28
N LYS A 699 2.40 22.84 -25.52
CA LYS A 699 2.41 21.77 -26.51
C LYS A 699 2.73 22.29 -27.91
N LYS A 700 2.03 23.35 -28.35
CA LYS A 700 2.28 23.98 -29.64
C LYS A 700 3.73 24.45 -29.75
N GLY A 701 4.23 25.15 -28.74
CA GLY A 701 5.59 25.66 -28.73
C GLY A 701 6.68 24.60 -28.78
N ILE A 702 6.47 23.46 -28.12
CA ILE A 702 7.37 22.31 -28.17
C ILE A 702 7.33 21.65 -29.54
N MET A 703 6.15 21.44 -30.12
CA MET A 703 5.97 20.78 -31.43
C MET A 703 6.48 21.63 -32.58
N GLU A 704 6.26 22.93 -32.53
CA GLU A 704 6.69 23.90 -33.58
C GLU A 704 8.09 24.49 -33.32
N HIS A 705 8.78 24.06 -32.26
CA HIS A 705 10.10 24.54 -31.86
C HIS A 705 10.20 26.07 -31.66
N LEU A 706 9.13 26.68 -31.16
CA LEU A 706 9.07 28.11 -30.89
C LEU A 706 10.06 28.52 -29.78
N ASP A 707 10.36 29.82 -29.74
CA ASP A 707 11.16 30.41 -28.67
C ASP A 707 10.41 30.37 -27.32
N ILE A 708 11.17 30.29 -26.23
CA ILE A 708 10.61 30.20 -24.90
C ILE A 708 9.76 31.40 -24.53
N ASP A 709 10.26 32.61 -24.82
CA ASP A 709 9.54 33.83 -24.48
C ASP A 709 8.27 33.96 -25.33
N GLU A 710 8.28 33.57 -26.61
CA GLU A 710 7.09 33.54 -27.49
C GLU A 710 5.99 32.60 -26.92
N ILE A 711 6.35 31.44 -26.43
CA ILE A 711 5.41 30.49 -25.81
C ILE A 711 4.77 31.10 -24.55
N LEU A 712 5.60 31.69 -23.67
CA LEU A 712 5.13 32.29 -22.42
C LEU A 712 4.28 33.55 -22.67
N GLU A 713 4.62 34.39 -23.64
CA GLU A 713 3.81 35.56 -24.07
C GLU A 713 2.44 35.13 -24.63
N THR A 714 2.42 34.04 -25.41
CA THR A 714 1.16 33.46 -25.91
C THR A 714 0.29 33.02 -24.73
N ALA A 715 0.85 32.27 -23.78
CA ALA A 715 0.12 31.79 -22.61
C ALA A 715 -0.41 32.92 -21.72
N MET A 716 0.36 34.02 -21.55
CA MET A 716 -0.09 35.19 -20.80
C MET A 716 -1.24 35.90 -21.52
N THR A 717 -1.13 36.05 -22.83
CA THR A 717 -2.18 36.69 -23.65
C THR A 717 -3.48 35.90 -23.59
N ASP A 718 -3.39 34.59 -23.71
CA ASP A 718 -4.55 33.72 -23.65
C ASP A 718 -5.18 33.71 -22.24
N TYR A 719 -4.38 33.83 -21.18
CA TYR A 719 -4.89 33.96 -19.80
C TYR A 719 -5.65 35.28 -19.61
N GLU A 720 -5.13 36.44 -20.11
CA GLU A 720 -5.83 37.71 -20.06
C GLU A 720 -7.14 37.67 -20.86
N ASN A 721 -7.17 36.97 -21.98
CA ASN A 721 -8.40 36.78 -22.76
C ASN A 721 -9.40 35.88 -21.99
N LEU A 722 -8.94 34.89 -21.26
CA LEU A 722 -9.81 34.03 -20.41
C LEU A 722 -10.43 34.87 -19.28
N LYS A 723 -9.64 35.75 -18.61
CA LYS A 723 -10.15 36.68 -17.58
C LYS A 723 -11.28 37.53 -18.14
N LYS A 724 -11.05 38.21 -19.28
CA LYS A 724 -12.05 39.08 -19.91
C LYS A 724 -13.34 38.38 -20.31
N LYS A 725 -13.30 37.12 -20.65
CA LYS A 725 -14.51 36.34 -21.02
C LYS A 725 -15.35 35.90 -19.82
N LYS A 726 -14.75 35.90 -18.64
CA LYS A 726 -15.43 35.45 -17.41
C LYS A 726 -15.91 36.62 -16.52
N LEU A 727 -15.39 37.81 -16.74
CA LEU A 727 -15.93 39.08 -16.25
C LEU A 727 -17.11 39.53 -17.14
#